data_86d278ad9e26109f80985123b1b1aec2
#
_entry.id   86d278ad9e26109f80985123b1b1aec2
#
_cell.length_a   1.000
_cell.length_b   1.000
_cell.length_c   1.000
_cell.angle_alpha   90.00
_cell.angle_beta   90.00
_cell.angle_gamma   90.00
#
_symmetry.space_group_name_H-M   'P 1'
#
loop_
_entity.id
_entity.type
_entity.pdbx_description
1 polymer ?
#
loop_
_entity_poly.entity_id
_entity_poly.type
_entity_poly.pdbx_seq_one_letter_code
_entity_poly.pdbx_strand_id
1 'polypeptide(L)'
;MTTITDPGTEMTQPVRRVRVGLVFAVGLAAVTAIAAIHLTQGSSDVGLSDLLALLTGGGADETAAVLVASRLPRLVAGVLVGVALGFAGTILQSVARNPLAAPDTLGVDAGAYFAVVATTSLGISLPVIPSGAVAFVGGLVAAGIVLGLSSAGATGPTRLVLAGSALGMALFSASTFLLILDPEGTVGLYAWRAGNIAQTGFAGVARMAPLLVVALAACLFAGRRLDLLALGDDTATVLGLRVGRARASLIVLAVFLTACSVAIAGPLGFVGLAAPALVRLAVAHIPELNRHRMLLPLGALAGVLVVLAADVLLRAFLGGKYGVEVPTGVVTSIFGAAVLVWIASRHRDSGRTPPSPGAGAGVRSRRRFILVTTAAVGITVAAALVGMMGGDTWVLMGDLANWIEESASAGLMFVLDARLPRVLSALLAGAALAVAGTVVQGVTRNPLAEPGLLGISGGAGLGAVAVIIYLPGAGLWTVTVAAAIGALVAFAAVYALSARGGLGTDRLVLVGMGVWFGSMALITVILVMTDPWNLALALTWLSGSTYGRTLPQIVPILVALVTIFPLTIAGHRQLDIMALDEDTPRLLGEPLGRDRLLALVGAALLTAAAVSAIGVLGFVGLVAPHAARALVGGHHRRVLPVAALIGASLVSVADTVGRSVIAPGQIPAGLVTALIGAPYFLWLLWKTRAPDPG
;
A
#
# COMPACT_ATOMS: atom_id res chain seq x y z
N MET A 1 -36.09 29.16 -39.37
CA MET A 1 -36.85 28.28 -38.50
C MET A 1 -36.90 26.93 -39.20
N THR A 2 -35.93 26.10 -38.95
CA THR A 2 -35.84 24.70 -39.43
C THR A 2 -35.52 23.86 -38.21
N THR A 3 -36.54 23.16 -37.73
CA THR A 3 -36.47 22.20 -36.61
C THR A 3 -35.66 21.00 -37.06
N ILE A 4 -34.41 20.87 -36.52
CA ILE A 4 -33.66 19.66 -36.61
C ILE A 4 -34.23 18.72 -35.53
N THR A 5 -35.05 17.79 -35.92
CA THR A 5 -35.48 16.64 -35.10
C THR A 5 -34.30 15.65 -35.08
N ASP A 6 -33.62 15.56 -33.93
CA ASP A 6 -32.68 14.50 -33.64
C ASP A 6 -33.44 13.20 -33.42
N PRO A 7 -33.23 12.14 -34.23
CA PRO A 7 -33.84 10.83 -33.99
C PRO A 7 -33.04 10.03 -32.96
N GLY A 8 -32.88 10.58 -31.77
CA GLY A 8 -32.46 9.80 -30.60
C GLY A 8 -33.56 8.85 -30.20
N THR A 9 -33.42 7.58 -30.54
CA THR A 9 -34.29 6.49 -30.16
C THR A 9 -34.60 6.52 -28.67
N GLU A 10 -35.75 7.12 -28.29
CA GLU A 10 -36.35 6.94 -26.96
C GLU A 10 -36.73 5.47 -26.79
N MET A 11 -35.82 4.70 -26.17
CA MET A 11 -36.13 3.34 -25.78
C MET A 11 -37.28 3.36 -24.79
N THR A 12 -38.35 2.65 -25.12
CA THR A 12 -39.55 2.53 -24.29
C THR A 12 -39.24 1.96 -22.89
N GLN A 13 -39.97 2.39 -21.85
CA GLN A 13 -39.76 1.96 -20.45
C GLN A 13 -39.64 0.43 -20.25
N PRO A 14 -40.36 -0.45 -20.95
CA PRO A 14 -40.24 -1.90 -20.81
C PRO A 14 -38.88 -2.43 -21.24
N VAL A 15 -38.29 -1.91 -22.32
CA VAL A 15 -36.93 -2.32 -22.80
C VAL A 15 -35.83 -1.96 -21.77
N ARG A 16 -35.97 -0.83 -21.08
CA ARG A 16 -35.05 -0.41 -19.99
C ARG A 16 -35.13 -1.35 -18.80
N ARG A 17 -36.34 -1.76 -18.35
CA ARG A 17 -36.52 -2.71 -17.23
C ARG A 17 -35.95 -4.09 -17.55
N VAL A 18 -36.13 -4.57 -18.77
CA VAL A 18 -35.58 -5.85 -19.24
C VAL A 18 -34.04 -5.85 -19.20
N ARG A 19 -33.38 -4.78 -19.65
CA ARG A 19 -31.92 -4.69 -19.59
C ARG A 19 -31.37 -4.69 -18.16
N VAL A 20 -32.00 -3.94 -17.26
CA VAL A 20 -31.62 -3.93 -15.83
C VAL A 20 -31.79 -5.32 -15.23
N GLY A 21 -32.95 -5.96 -15.47
CA GLY A 21 -33.24 -7.33 -15.00
C GLY A 21 -32.21 -8.35 -15.55
N LEU A 22 -31.85 -8.23 -16.82
CA LEU A 22 -30.85 -9.12 -17.45
C LEU A 22 -29.48 -9.01 -16.80
N VAL A 23 -28.98 -7.81 -16.48
CA VAL A 23 -27.68 -7.61 -15.81
C VAL A 23 -27.66 -8.30 -14.44
N PHE A 24 -28.73 -8.13 -13.65
CA PHE A 24 -28.84 -8.82 -12.35
C PHE A 24 -28.98 -10.34 -12.52
N ALA A 25 -29.75 -10.81 -13.49
CA ALA A 25 -29.90 -12.24 -13.75
C ALA A 25 -28.57 -12.89 -14.17
N VAL A 26 -27.82 -12.24 -15.05
CA VAL A 26 -26.48 -12.69 -15.46
C VAL A 26 -25.52 -12.68 -14.28
N GLY A 27 -25.51 -11.60 -13.48
CA GLY A 27 -24.68 -11.52 -12.28
C GLY A 27 -25.01 -12.62 -11.25
N LEU A 28 -26.29 -12.88 -11.01
CA LEU A 28 -26.73 -13.93 -10.09
C LEU A 28 -26.40 -15.32 -10.63
N ALA A 29 -26.61 -15.57 -11.92
CA ALA A 29 -26.25 -16.83 -12.57
C ALA A 29 -24.75 -17.09 -12.48
N ALA A 30 -23.91 -16.07 -12.70
CA ALA A 30 -22.47 -16.16 -12.54
C ALA A 30 -22.07 -16.47 -11.09
N VAL A 31 -22.68 -15.82 -10.09
CA VAL A 31 -22.45 -16.12 -8.68
C VAL A 31 -22.86 -17.55 -8.35
N THR A 32 -24.00 -18.02 -8.83
CA THR A 32 -24.48 -19.39 -8.60
C THR A 32 -23.54 -20.42 -9.24
N ALA A 33 -23.09 -20.16 -10.46
CA ALA A 33 -22.13 -21.05 -11.15
C ALA A 33 -20.80 -21.15 -10.42
N ILE A 34 -20.21 -20.02 -10.03
CA ILE A 34 -18.94 -20.02 -9.29
C ILE A 34 -19.10 -20.65 -7.89
N ALA A 35 -20.22 -20.44 -7.22
CA ALA A 35 -20.54 -21.07 -5.94
C ALA A 35 -20.65 -22.60 -6.06
N ALA A 36 -21.29 -23.10 -7.13
CA ALA A 36 -21.35 -24.52 -7.40
C ALA A 36 -19.94 -25.12 -7.62
N ILE A 37 -19.11 -24.46 -8.43
CA ILE A 37 -17.70 -24.87 -8.65
C ILE A 37 -16.92 -24.81 -7.33
N HIS A 38 -17.09 -23.77 -6.52
CA HIS A 38 -16.44 -23.61 -5.22
C HIS A 38 -16.78 -24.76 -4.26
N LEU A 39 -18.01 -25.24 -4.25
CA LEU A 39 -18.45 -26.36 -3.41
C LEU A 39 -17.89 -27.72 -3.86
N THR A 40 -17.56 -27.90 -5.14
CA THR A 40 -16.92 -29.14 -5.63
C THR A 40 -15.43 -29.19 -5.34
N GLN A 41 -14.77 -28.05 -5.04
CA GLN A 41 -13.33 -28.00 -4.80
C GLN A 41 -12.99 -28.16 -3.30
N GLY A 42 -12.07 -29.09 -2.99
CA GLY A 42 -11.58 -29.32 -1.63
C GLY A 42 -10.62 -30.49 -1.56
N SER A 43 -10.21 -30.85 -0.34
CA SER A 43 -9.35 -32.01 -0.07
C SER A 43 -10.06 -33.35 -0.17
N SER A 44 -11.39 -33.36 -0.14
CA SER A 44 -12.24 -34.54 -0.27
C SER A 44 -12.91 -34.57 -1.63
N ASP A 45 -13.06 -35.74 -2.23
CA ASP A 45 -13.72 -35.93 -3.53
C ASP A 45 -15.24 -35.80 -3.37
N VAL A 46 -15.76 -34.59 -3.57
CA VAL A 46 -17.21 -34.30 -3.64
C VAL A 46 -17.47 -33.67 -4.99
N GLY A 47 -18.12 -34.41 -5.87
CA GLY A 47 -18.45 -33.98 -7.21
C GLY A 47 -19.78 -33.20 -7.30
N LEU A 48 -20.08 -32.72 -8.50
CA LEU A 48 -21.37 -32.07 -8.79
C LEU A 48 -22.54 -33.07 -8.66
N SER A 49 -22.33 -34.34 -8.98
CA SER A 49 -23.28 -35.44 -8.78
C SER A 49 -23.69 -35.59 -7.32
N ASP A 50 -22.73 -35.49 -6.40
CA ASP A 50 -22.98 -35.66 -4.96
C ASP A 50 -23.77 -34.47 -4.41
N LEU A 51 -23.46 -33.26 -4.89
CA LEU A 51 -24.26 -32.06 -4.57
C LEU A 51 -25.70 -32.18 -5.03
N LEU A 52 -25.90 -32.68 -6.25
CA LEU A 52 -27.25 -32.91 -6.79
C LEU A 52 -27.99 -34.04 -6.03
N ALA A 53 -27.31 -35.12 -5.67
CA ALA A 53 -27.84 -36.19 -4.87
C ALA A 53 -28.31 -35.71 -3.49
N LEU A 54 -27.53 -34.84 -2.83
CA LEU A 54 -27.93 -34.22 -1.56
C LEU A 54 -29.17 -33.33 -1.68
N LEU A 55 -29.30 -32.58 -2.77
CA LEU A 55 -30.48 -31.74 -3.02
C LEU A 55 -31.76 -32.56 -3.28
N THR A 56 -31.61 -33.78 -3.79
CA THR A 56 -32.71 -34.72 -4.06
C THR A 56 -33.00 -35.71 -2.90
N GLY A 57 -32.24 -35.57 -1.77
CA GLY A 57 -32.43 -36.40 -0.57
C GLY A 57 -31.75 -37.76 -0.63
N GLY A 58 -30.85 -38.03 -1.59
CA GLY A 58 -30.15 -39.30 -1.81
C GLY A 58 -28.63 -39.28 -1.50
N GLY A 59 -28.10 -38.22 -0.85
CA GLY A 59 -26.66 -38.08 -0.60
C GLY A 59 -26.16 -38.87 0.61
N ALA A 60 -24.88 -39.25 0.56
CA ALA A 60 -24.21 -39.91 1.69
C ALA A 60 -24.03 -38.94 2.89
N ASP A 61 -24.21 -39.43 4.12
CA ASP A 61 -24.05 -38.64 5.37
C ASP A 61 -22.64 -38.05 5.48
N GLU A 62 -21.61 -38.72 4.99
CA GLU A 62 -20.22 -38.27 4.98
C GLU A 62 -20.04 -37.02 4.08
N THR A 63 -20.67 -37.01 2.92
CA THR A 63 -20.66 -35.84 2.02
C THR A 63 -21.34 -34.65 2.65
N ALA A 64 -22.48 -34.85 3.30
CA ALA A 64 -23.20 -33.81 4.04
C ALA A 64 -22.34 -33.27 5.20
N ALA A 65 -21.66 -34.11 5.94
CA ALA A 65 -20.77 -33.72 7.04
C ALA A 65 -19.60 -32.85 6.54
N VAL A 66 -18.93 -33.22 5.45
CA VAL A 66 -17.84 -32.42 4.84
C VAL A 66 -18.33 -31.05 4.38
N LEU A 67 -19.50 -31.00 3.73
CA LEU A 67 -20.11 -29.73 3.27
C LEU A 67 -20.41 -28.80 4.44
N VAL A 68 -21.04 -29.29 5.49
CA VAL A 68 -21.45 -28.50 6.66
C VAL A 68 -20.25 -28.07 7.50
N ALA A 69 -19.25 -28.93 7.67
CA ALA A 69 -18.08 -28.63 8.51
C ALA A 69 -17.11 -27.61 7.90
N SER A 70 -16.99 -27.57 6.58
CA SER A 70 -15.89 -26.82 5.93
C SER A 70 -16.35 -26.01 4.70
N ARG A 71 -17.03 -26.64 3.72
CA ARG A 71 -17.28 -26.00 2.42
C ARG A 71 -18.35 -24.92 2.45
N LEU A 72 -19.47 -25.17 3.10
CA LEU A 72 -20.55 -24.20 3.27
C LEU A 72 -20.15 -23.00 4.12
N PRO A 73 -19.50 -23.17 5.29
CA PRO A 73 -18.99 -22.04 6.06
C PRO A 73 -18.03 -21.15 5.25
N ARG A 74 -17.14 -21.76 4.44
CA ARG A 74 -16.23 -21.04 3.57
C ARG A 74 -16.95 -20.30 2.45
N LEU A 75 -17.91 -20.93 1.78
CA LEU A 75 -18.75 -20.27 0.77
C LEU A 75 -19.48 -19.07 1.36
N VAL A 76 -20.14 -19.25 2.51
CA VAL A 76 -20.89 -18.18 3.17
C VAL A 76 -19.97 -17.06 3.61
N ALA A 77 -18.78 -17.37 4.14
CA ALA A 77 -17.76 -16.36 4.44
C ALA A 77 -17.38 -15.56 3.18
N GLY A 78 -17.08 -16.24 2.08
CA GLY A 78 -16.75 -15.58 0.80
C GLY A 78 -17.87 -14.68 0.27
N VAL A 79 -19.12 -15.13 0.38
CA VAL A 79 -20.30 -14.32 0.00
C VAL A 79 -20.44 -13.09 0.89
N LEU A 80 -20.39 -13.24 2.21
CA LEU A 80 -20.55 -12.11 3.15
C LEU A 80 -19.42 -11.10 3.02
N VAL A 81 -18.18 -11.56 2.90
CA VAL A 81 -17.01 -10.73 2.69
C VAL A 81 -17.07 -9.99 1.35
N GLY A 82 -17.45 -10.71 0.28
CA GLY A 82 -17.60 -10.11 -1.06
C GLY A 82 -18.68 -9.04 -1.10
N VAL A 83 -19.82 -9.30 -0.47
CA VAL A 83 -20.91 -8.31 -0.33
C VAL A 83 -20.43 -7.10 0.48
N ALA A 84 -19.82 -7.31 1.64
CA ALA A 84 -19.35 -6.23 2.52
C ALA A 84 -18.35 -5.31 1.83
N LEU A 85 -17.30 -5.88 1.22
CA LEU A 85 -16.26 -5.13 0.52
C LEU A 85 -16.78 -4.47 -0.76
N GLY A 86 -17.69 -5.12 -1.51
CA GLY A 86 -18.33 -4.55 -2.68
C GLY A 86 -19.17 -3.30 -2.35
N PHE A 87 -19.95 -3.34 -1.25
CA PHE A 87 -20.67 -2.16 -0.73
C PHE A 87 -19.70 -1.09 -0.25
N ALA A 88 -18.75 -1.44 0.61
CA ALA A 88 -17.78 -0.50 1.19
C ALA A 88 -17.01 0.24 0.09
N GLY A 89 -16.50 -0.49 -0.90
CA GLY A 89 -15.80 0.09 -2.04
C GLY A 89 -16.68 1.02 -2.89
N THR A 90 -17.92 0.60 -3.19
CA THR A 90 -18.88 1.43 -3.94
C THR A 90 -19.19 2.74 -3.22
N ILE A 91 -19.37 2.70 -1.89
CA ILE A 91 -19.60 3.88 -1.06
C ILE A 91 -18.38 4.79 -1.10
N LEU A 92 -17.19 4.27 -0.84
CA LEU A 92 -15.96 5.06 -0.75
C LEU A 92 -15.61 5.73 -2.08
N GLN A 93 -15.70 4.99 -3.19
CA GLN A 93 -15.48 5.57 -4.53
C GLN A 93 -16.46 6.69 -4.86
N SER A 94 -17.71 6.56 -4.43
CA SER A 94 -18.75 7.57 -4.66
C SER A 94 -18.54 8.80 -3.77
N VAL A 95 -18.26 8.60 -2.49
CA VAL A 95 -18.00 9.68 -1.52
C VAL A 95 -16.72 10.44 -1.86
N ALA A 96 -15.67 9.72 -2.25
CA ALA A 96 -14.40 10.31 -2.65
C ALA A 96 -14.42 10.88 -4.09
N ARG A 97 -15.41 10.53 -4.90
CA ARG A 97 -15.45 10.81 -6.35
C ARG A 97 -14.16 10.37 -7.04
N ASN A 98 -13.57 9.30 -6.54
CA ASN A 98 -12.31 8.75 -7.00
C ASN A 98 -12.47 7.23 -7.17
N PRO A 99 -12.31 6.69 -8.39
CA PRO A 99 -12.44 5.25 -8.63
C PRO A 99 -11.37 4.40 -7.95
N LEU A 100 -10.34 5.05 -7.39
CA LEU A 100 -9.23 4.41 -6.69
C LEU A 100 -9.44 4.40 -5.17
N ALA A 101 -10.47 5.04 -4.66
CA ALA A 101 -10.78 4.98 -3.24
C ALA A 101 -11.21 3.56 -2.86
N ALA A 102 -10.55 2.99 -1.87
CA ALA A 102 -10.76 1.63 -1.41
C ALA A 102 -10.78 1.59 0.13
N PRO A 103 -11.44 0.59 0.73
CA PRO A 103 -11.42 0.41 2.18
C PRO A 103 -10.02 0.30 2.78
N ASP A 104 -9.10 -0.34 2.06
CA ASP A 104 -7.71 -0.58 2.46
C ASP A 104 -6.96 0.73 2.74
N THR A 105 -7.36 1.83 2.07
CA THR A 105 -6.73 3.15 2.24
C THR A 105 -7.12 3.88 3.54
N LEU A 106 -8.05 3.33 4.34
CA LEU A 106 -8.49 3.92 5.60
C LEU A 106 -7.76 3.38 6.83
N GLY A 107 -6.78 2.49 6.64
CA GLY A 107 -6.01 1.90 7.72
C GLY A 107 -6.75 0.85 8.55
N VAL A 108 -7.97 0.44 8.16
CA VAL A 108 -8.77 -0.57 8.86
C VAL A 108 -8.02 -1.90 8.94
N ASP A 109 -7.51 -2.35 7.80
CA ASP A 109 -6.79 -3.62 7.67
C ASP A 109 -5.51 -3.65 8.51
N ALA A 110 -4.75 -2.54 8.47
CA ALA A 110 -3.52 -2.41 9.25
C ALA A 110 -3.80 -2.36 10.77
N GLY A 111 -4.88 -1.67 11.17
CA GLY A 111 -5.30 -1.61 12.57
C GLY A 111 -5.78 -2.95 13.10
N ALA A 112 -6.56 -3.68 12.31
CA ALA A 112 -7.01 -5.03 12.62
C ALA A 112 -5.83 -6.00 12.78
N TYR A 113 -4.91 -5.96 11.82
CA TYR A 113 -3.71 -6.80 11.83
C TYR A 113 -2.82 -6.49 13.03
N PHE A 114 -2.53 -5.21 13.28
CA PHE A 114 -1.72 -4.79 14.42
C PHE A 114 -2.32 -5.23 15.74
N ALA A 115 -3.64 -5.10 15.93
CA ALA A 115 -4.30 -5.51 17.16
C ALA A 115 -4.15 -7.02 17.42
N VAL A 116 -4.31 -7.85 16.38
CA VAL A 116 -4.13 -9.31 16.48
C VAL A 116 -2.67 -9.66 16.78
N VAL A 117 -1.73 -9.09 16.03
CA VAL A 117 -0.30 -9.35 16.26
C VAL A 117 0.13 -8.89 17.64
N ALA A 118 -0.29 -7.71 18.09
CA ALA A 118 0.09 -7.16 19.39
C ALA A 118 -0.46 -8.01 20.55
N THR A 119 -1.73 -8.44 20.48
CA THR A 119 -2.31 -9.30 21.53
C THR A 119 -1.61 -10.65 21.59
N THR A 120 -1.24 -11.24 20.46
CA THR A 120 -0.54 -12.51 20.41
C THR A 120 0.89 -12.40 20.93
N SER A 121 1.68 -11.44 20.38
CA SER A 121 3.10 -11.27 20.75
C SER A 121 3.30 -10.83 22.21
N LEU A 122 2.34 -10.10 22.79
CA LEU A 122 2.40 -9.68 24.20
C LEU A 122 1.86 -10.74 25.16
N GLY A 123 1.51 -11.93 24.66
CA GLY A 123 0.96 -13.02 25.47
C GLY A 123 -0.38 -12.69 26.13
N ILE A 124 -1.13 -11.70 25.59
CA ILE A 124 -2.43 -11.32 26.10
C ILE A 124 -3.44 -12.40 25.68
N SER A 125 -3.58 -13.42 26.52
CA SER A 125 -4.60 -14.43 26.29
C SER A 125 -5.99 -13.84 26.59
N LEU A 126 -6.83 -13.77 25.58
CA LEU A 126 -8.23 -13.38 25.71
C LEU A 126 -9.12 -14.61 25.47
N PRO A 127 -9.21 -15.54 26.45
CA PRO A 127 -9.81 -16.86 26.22
C PRO A 127 -11.29 -16.81 25.81
N VAL A 128 -11.96 -15.69 26.09
CA VAL A 128 -13.38 -15.49 25.76
C VAL A 128 -13.57 -14.65 24.49
N ILE A 129 -12.54 -13.89 24.08
CA ILE A 129 -12.63 -12.95 22.94
C ILE A 129 -11.94 -13.57 21.73
N PRO A 130 -12.69 -13.91 20.67
CA PRO A 130 -12.09 -14.42 19.43
C PRO A 130 -11.18 -13.39 18.77
N SER A 131 -10.13 -13.85 18.09
CA SER A 131 -9.21 -13.02 17.31
C SER A 131 -9.92 -12.09 16.30
N GLY A 132 -11.04 -12.54 15.73
CA GLY A 132 -11.88 -11.71 14.85
C GLY A 132 -12.49 -10.49 15.56
N ALA A 133 -12.85 -10.58 16.84
CA ALA A 133 -13.35 -9.44 17.61
C ALA A 133 -12.22 -8.44 17.91
N VAL A 134 -11.01 -8.95 18.23
CA VAL A 134 -9.81 -8.10 18.39
C VAL A 134 -9.51 -7.35 17.09
N ALA A 135 -9.53 -8.05 15.96
CA ALA A 135 -9.34 -7.46 14.63
C ALA A 135 -10.40 -6.39 14.33
N PHE A 136 -11.67 -6.67 14.61
CA PHE A 136 -12.77 -5.73 14.43
C PHE A 136 -12.55 -4.42 15.21
N VAL A 137 -12.24 -4.52 16.50
CA VAL A 137 -11.98 -3.34 17.34
C VAL A 137 -10.74 -2.59 16.87
N GLY A 138 -9.64 -3.30 16.57
CA GLY A 138 -8.40 -2.70 16.05
C GLY A 138 -8.62 -1.91 14.76
N GLY A 139 -9.40 -2.47 13.83
CA GLY A 139 -9.78 -1.81 12.59
C GLY A 139 -10.62 -0.56 12.80
N LEU A 140 -11.61 -0.61 13.70
CA LEU A 140 -12.44 0.56 14.05
C LEU A 140 -11.64 1.66 14.73
N VAL A 141 -10.73 1.32 15.64
CA VAL A 141 -9.85 2.29 16.32
C VAL A 141 -8.95 3.00 15.31
N ALA A 142 -8.29 2.25 14.42
CA ALA A 142 -7.44 2.85 13.39
C ALA A 142 -8.23 3.78 12.46
N ALA A 143 -9.39 3.36 11.99
CA ALA A 143 -10.26 4.22 11.18
C ALA A 143 -10.77 5.44 11.96
N GLY A 144 -11.07 5.30 13.25
CA GLY A 144 -11.45 6.41 14.13
C GLY A 144 -10.33 7.45 14.23
N ILE A 145 -9.07 7.03 14.37
CA ILE A 145 -7.90 7.92 14.34
C ILE A 145 -7.82 8.66 12.99
N VAL A 146 -7.94 7.93 11.86
CA VAL A 146 -7.89 8.52 10.51
C VAL A 146 -9.01 9.54 10.30
N LEU A 147 -10.24 9.21 10.71
CA LEU A 147 -11.38 10.12 10.63
C LEU A 147 -11.19 11.36 11.51
N GLY A 148 -10.70 11.18 12.74
CA GLY A 148 -10.39 12.28 13.64
C GLY A 148 -9.32 13.23 13.08
N LEU A 149 -8.31 12.69 12.41
CA LEU A 149 -7.25 13.48 11.77
C LEU A 149 -7.73 14.22 10.50
N SER A 150 -8.72 13.66 9.79
CA SER A 150 -9.23 14.20 8.53
C SER A 150 -10.47 15.09 8.66
N SER A 151 -11.19 15.04 9.79
CA SER A 151 -12.48 15.73 10.00
C SER A 151 -12.41 17.24 10.17
N ALA A 152 -11.23 17.81 10.35
CA ALA A 152 -11.05 19.24 10.57
C ALA A 152 -10.62 19.94 9.27
N GLY A 153 -11.59 20.47 8.51
CA GLY A 153 -11.37 21.40 7.40
C GLY A 153 -11.85 20.92 6.03
N ALA A 154 -12.09 21.88 5.12
CA ALA A 154 -12.66 21.74 3.79
C ALA A 154 -11.81 20.94 2.76
N THR A 155 -10.73 20.32 3.16
CA THR A 155 -9.80 19.59 2.27
C THR A 155 -10.15 18.10 2.19
N GLY A 156 -11.20 17.80 1.55
CA GLY A 156 -11.71 16.60 0.92
C GLY A 156 -11.07 15.21 1.11
N PRO A 157 -11.47 14.28 0.26
CA PRO A 157 -11.14 12.84 0.31
C PRO A 157 -9.66 12.52 0.27
N THR A 158 -8.83 13.35 -0.35
CA THR A 158 -7.38 13.15 -0.47
C THR A 158 -6.69 13.06 0.89
N ARG A 159 -7.09 13.90 1.83
CA ARG A 159 -6.51 13.92 3.18
C ARG A 159 -6.83 12.66 3.98
N LEU A 160 -8.04 12.12 3.78
CA LEU A 160 -8.47 10.86 4.39
C LEU A 160 -7.56 9.70 3.94
N VAL A 161 -7.32 9.60 2.63
CA VAL A 161 -6.43 8.59 2.05
C VAL A 161 -5.00 8.73 2.57
N LEU A 162 -4.50 9.98 2.66
CA LEU A 162 -3.15 10.25 3.16
C LEU A 162 -2.95 9.87 4.62
N ALA A 163 -3.90 10.26 5.48
CA ALA A 163 -3.85 9.91 6.91
C ALA A 163 -3.95 8.39 7.10
N GLY A 164 -4.84 7.73 6.34
CA GLY A 164 -5.00 6.28 6.38
C GLY A 164 -3.78 5.53 5.91
N SER A 165 -3.16 5.95 4.81
CA SER A 165 -1.92 5.35 4.30
C SER A 165 -0.76 5.51 5.28
N ALA A 166 -0.56 6.70 5.86
CA ALA A 166 0.50 6.95 6.83
C ALA A 166 0.32 6.12 8.11
N LEU A 167 -0.91 6.11 8.67
CA LEU A 167 -1.21 5.28 9.84
C LEU A 167 -1.06 3.80 9.51
N GLY A 168 -1.54 3.36 8.35
CA GLY A 168 -1.42 1.98 7.88
C GLY A 168 0.03 1.52 7.80
N MET A 169 0.92 2.34 7.24
CA MET A 169 2.36 2.03 7.17
C MET A 169 3.00 1.96 8.56
N ALA A 170 2.63 2.85 9.49
CA ALA A 170 3.11 2.81 10.87
C ALA A 170 2.70 1.52 11.59
N LEU A 171 1.40 1.19 11.52
CA LEU A 171 0.85 -0.01 12.18
C LEU A 171 1.42 -1.29 11.54
N PHE A 172 1.62 -1.28 10.22
CA PHE A 172 2.28 -2.38 9.53
C PHE A 172 3.73 -2.58 9.98
N SER A 173 4.50 -1.48 10.10
CA SER A 173 5.88 -1.54 10.60
C SER A 173 5.94 -2.00 12.04
N ALA A 174 5.03 -1.54 12.89
CA ALA A 174 4.91 -2.01 14.28
C ALA A 174 4.56 -3.52 14.34
N SER A 175 3.63 -3.98 13.49
CA SER A 175 3.31 -5.41 13.39
C SER A 175 4.52 -6.24 12.95
N THR A 176 5.24 -5.79 11.93
CA THR A 176 6.43 -6.49 11.43
C THR A 176 7.54 -6.53 12.50
N PHE A 177 7.68 -5.46 13.27
CA PHE A 177 8.60 -5.44 14.41
C PHE A 177 8.24 -6.52 15.44
N LEU A 178 6.98 -6.63 15.82
CA LEU A 178 6.52 -7.66 16.76
C LEU A 178 6.71 -9.09 16.21
N LEU A 179 6.49 -9.31 14.92
CA LEU A 179 6.75 -10.61 14.27
C LEU A 179 8.23 -11.01 14.32
N ILE A 180 9.14 -10.02 14.18
CA ILE A 180 10.58 -10.29 14.23
C ILE A 180 11.04 -10.55 15.67
N LEU A 181 10.40 -9.92 16.66
CA LEU A 181 10.72 -10.14 18.07
C LEU A 181 10.30 -11.52 18.59
N ASP A 182 9.18 -12.04 18.11
CA ASP A 182 8.62 -13.32 18.53
C ASP A 182 8.21 -14.17 17.32
N PRO A 183 9.19 -14.74 16.58
CA PRO A 183 8.89 -15.53 15.39
C PRO A 183 8.09 -16.80 15.67
N GLU A 184 8.31 -17.45 16.83
CA GLU A 184 7.64 -18.70 17.20
C GLU A 184 6.20 -18.44 17.63
N GLY A 185 5.95 -17.46 18.49
CA GLY A 185 4.62 -17.13 18.97
C GLY A 185 3.71 -16.52 17.90
N THR A 186 4.30 -16.03 16.80
CA THR A 186 3.58 -15.37 15.71
C THR A 186 3.46 -16.20 14.42
N VAL A 187 3.77 -17.51 14.50
CA VAL A 187 3.61 -18.45 13.38
C VAL A 187 2.19 -18.37 12.82
N GLY A 188 2.06 -18.23 11.50
CA GLY A 188 0.78 -18.13 10.80
C GLY A 188 0.16 -16.74 10.77
N LEU A 189 0.56 -15.79 11.62
CA LEU A 189 0.00 -14.43 11.61
C LEU A 189 0.39 -13.68 10.33
N TYR A 190 1.55 -13.97 9.75
CA TYR A 190 1.92 -13.39 8.46
C TYR A 190 0.94 -13.82 7.34
N ALA A 191 0.55 -15.10 7.31
CA ALA A 191 -0.44 -15.60 6.37
C ALA A 191 -1.83 -14.98 6.61
N TRP A 192 -2.22 -14.78 7.87
CA TRP A 192 -3.49 -14.16 8.23
C TRP A 192 -3.64 -12.73 7.65
N ARG A 193 -2.54 -11.97 7.54
CA ARG A 193 -2.52 -10.64 6.93
C ARG A 193 -3.01 -10.62 5.48
N ALA A 194 -2.81 -11.69 4.75
CA ALA A 194 -3.23 -11.77 3.35
C ALA A 194 -4.72 -12.09 3.18
N GLY A 195 -5.42 -12.42 4.27
CA GLY A 195 -6.85 -12.74 4.28
C GLY A 195 -7.17 -14.11 3.68
N ASN A 196 -7.91 -14.91 4.43
CA ASN A 196 -8.33 -16.24 4.02
C ASN A 196 -9.79 -16.48 4.37
N ILE A 197 -10.59 -16.91 3.40
CA ILE A 197 -12.00 -17.26 3.63
C ILE A 197 -12.19 -18.67 4.19
N ALA A 198 -11.11 -19.43 4.43
CA ALA A 198 -11.21 -20.74 5.08
C ALA A 198 -11.82 -20.61 6.48
N GLN A 199 -12.80 -21.47 6.77
CA GLN A 199 -13.52 -21.51 8.05
C GLN A 199 -13.57 -22.93 8.57
N THR A 200 -13.47 -23.09 9.89
CA THR A 200 -13.60 -24.36 10.62
C THR A 200 -15.02 -24.53 11.19
N GLY A 201 -16.03 -24.00 10.54
CA GLY A 201 -17.43 -24.02 10.94
C GLY A 201 -18.11 -22.65 10.82
N PHE A 202 -19.36 -22.55 11.23
CA PHE A 202 -20.16 -21.33 11.09
C PHE A 202 -19.95 -20.28 12.18
N ALA A 203 -19.22 -20.56 13.25
CA ALA A 203 -19.16 -19.70 14.44
C ALA A 203 -18.67 -18.26 14.14
N GLY A 204 -17.63 -18.10 13.32
CA GLY A 204 -17.11 -16.79 12.91
C GLY A 204 -18.12 -16.01 12.09
N VAL A 205 -18.69 -16.65 11.10
CA VAL A 205 -19.71 -16.10 10.20
C VAL A 205 -20.96 -15.71 10.97
N ALA A 206 -21.48 -16.59 11.81
CA ALA A 206 -22.72 -16.39 12.57
C ALA A 206 -22.65 -15.17 13.51
N ARG A 207 -21.49 -14.88 14.07
CA ARG A 207 -21.29 -13.69 14.93
C ARG A 207 -21.35 -12.39 14.16
N MET A 208 -20.80 -12.34 12.94
CA MET A 208 -20.70 -11.11 12.16
C MET A 208 -21.89 -10.91 11.22
N ALA A 209 -22.60 -11.96 10.83
CA ALA A 209 -23.73 -11.89 9.89
C ALA A 209 -24.85 -10.92 10.33
N PRO A 210 -25.32 -10.90 11.59
CA PRO A 210 -26.34 -9.94 12.00
C PRO A 210 -25.89 -8.49 11.87
N LEU A 211 -24.65 -8.19 12.26
CA LEU A 211 -24.06 -6.86 12.14
C LEU A 211 -23.96 -6.41 10.69
N LEU A 212 -23.53 -7.33 9.81
CA LEU A 212 -23.46 -7.08 8.37
C LEU A 212 -24.86 -6.80 7.78
N VAL A 213 -25.87 -7.59 8.11
CA VAL A 213 -27.24 -7.39 7.60
C VAL A 213 -27.76 -6.01 7.98
N VAL A 214 -27.59 -5.59 9.24
CA VAL A 214 -28.00 -4.26 9.70
C VAL A 214 -27.26 -3.16 8.95
N ALA A 215 -25.93 -3.29 8.80
CA ALA A 215 -25.13 -2.31 8.08
C ALA A 215 -25.48 -2.21 6.58
N LEU A 216 -25.72 -3.35 5.93
CA LEU A 216 -26.12 -3.41 4.52
C LEU A 216 -27.49 -2.75 4.31
N ALA A 217 -28.46 -3.01 5.21
CA ALA A 217 -29.75 -2.34 5.18
C ALA A 217 -29.58 -0.81 5.33
N ALA A 218 -28.77 -0.36 6.29
CA ALA A 218 -28.46 1.06 6.46
C ALA A 218 -27.85 1.69 5.20
N CYS A 219 -26.94 0.97 4.50
CA CYS A 219 -26.34 1.43 3.25
C CYS A 219 -27.39 1.58 2.11
N LEU A 220 -28.31 0.64 1.99
CA LEU A 220 -29.40 0.72 0.98
C LEU A 220 -30.30 1.94 1.23
N PHE A 221 -30.66 2.23 2.48
CA PHE A 221 -31.40 3.44 2.84
C PHE A 221 -30.60 4.72 2.59
N ALA A 222 -29.27 4.66 2.69
CA ALA A 222 -28.40 5.79 2.43
C ALA A 222 -28.13 6.05 0.92
N GLY A 223 -28.61 5.19 0.02
CA GLY A 223 -28.37 5.29 -1.43
C GLY A 223 -28.75 6.64 -2.04
N ARG A 224 -29.87 7.26 -1.59
CA ARG A 224 -30.25 8.61 -2.02
C ARG A 224 -29.22 9.69 -1.64
N ARG A 225 -28.57 9.56 -0.48
CA ARG A 225 -27.51 10.52 -0.06
C ARG A 225 -26.30 10.41 -0.95
N LEU A 226 -25.96 9.19 -1.40
CA LEU A 226 -24.88 8.96 -2.36
C LEU A 226 -25.20 9.56 -3.73
N ASP A 227 -26.44 9.43 -4.22
CA ASP A 227 -26.87 10.03 -5.48
C ASP A 227 -26.77 11.56 -5.42
N LEU A 228 -27.19 12.20 -4.31
CA LEU A 228 -27.05 13.64 -4.12
C LEU A 228 -25.58 14.08 -4.05
N LEU A 229 -24.73 13.35 -3.34
CA LEU A 229 -23.29 13.65 -3.27
C LEU A 229 -22.58 13.53 -4.62
N ALA A 230 -23.07 12.66 -5.50
CA ALA A 230 -22.53 12.52 -6.86
C ALA A 230 -22.72 13.77 -7.73
N LEU A 231 -23.75 14.60 -7.44
CA LEU A 231 -24.05 15.83 -8.17
C LEU A 231 -23.10 17.01 -7.86
N GLY A 232 -22.30 16.89 -6.81
CA GLY A 232 -21.41 17.96 -6.35
C GLY A 232 -21.82 18.47 -4.96
N ASP A 233 -20.85 19.04 -4.22
CA ASP A 233 -21.06 19.47 -2.84
C ASP A 233 -22.02 20.67 -2.77
N ASP A 234 -21.83 21.64 -3.68
CA ASP A 234 -22.69 22.84 -3.78
C ASP A 234 -24.12 22.46 -4.12
N THR A 235 -24.31 21.62 -5.15
CA THR A 235 -25.63 21.14 -5.56
C THR A 235 -26.32 20.33 -4.46
N ALA A 236 -25.56 19.44 -3.80
CA ALA A 236 -26.08 18.64 -2.70
C ALA A 236 -26.54 19.52 -1.51
N THR A 237 -25.79 20.61 -1.23
CA THR A 237 -26.13 21.56 -0.17
C THR A 237 -27.39 22.34 -0.51
N VAL A 238 -27.51 22.83 -1.73
CA VAL A 238 -28.75 23.51 -2.21
C VAL A 238 -29.98 22.60 -2.12
N LEU A 239 -29.78 21.29 -2.35
CA LEU A 239 -30.85 20.28 -2.21
C LEU A 239 -31.11 19.88 -0.75
N GLY A 240 -30.53 20.57 0.24
CA GLY A 240 -30.78 20.40 1.66
C GLY A 240 -29.96 19.30 2.34
N LEU A 241 -28.95 18.72 1.66
CA LEU A 241 -28.08 17.72 2.26
C LEU A 241 -26.98 18.38 3.11
N ARG A 242 -26.85 17.98 4.36
CA ARG A 242 -25.69 18.33 5.20
C ARG A 242 -24.50 17.48 4.77
N VAL A 243 -23.77 17.94 3.75
CA VAL A 243 -22.70 17.20 3.05
C VAL A 243 -21.69 16.59 4.01
N GLY A 244 -21.17 17.35 4.99
CA GLY A 244 -20.17 16.85 5.95
C GLY A 244 -20.69 15.65 6.78
N ARG A 245 -21.90 15.76 7.33
CA ARG A 245 -22.51 14.68 8.13
C ARG A 245 -22.88 13.45 7.28
N ALA A 246 -23.39 13.67 6.07
CA ALA A 246 -23.72 12.60 5.16
C ALA A 246 -22.46 11.83 4.75
N ARG A 247 -21.39 12.55 4.40
CA ARG A 247 -20.07 11.96 4.05
C ARG A 247 -19.50 11.16 5.21
N ALA A 248 -19.47 11.74 6.42
CA ALA A 248 -18.96 11.04 7.60
C ALA A 248 -19.75 9.77 7.92
N SER A 249 -21.09 9.82 7.88
CA SER A 249 -21.93 8.64 8.14
C SER A 249 -21.71 7.53 7.13
N LEU A 250 -21.53 7.86 5.85
CA LEU A 250 -21.27 6.89 4.78
C LEU A 250 -19.88 6.25 4.91
N ILE A 251 -18.87 7.03 5.27
CA ILE A 251 -17.52 6.51 5.54
C ILE A 251 -17.54 5.57 6.75
N VAL A 252 -18.23 5.95 7.84
CA VAL A 252 -18.38 5.08 9.01
C VAL A 252 -19.06 3.75 8.65
N LEU A 253 -20.11 3.77 7.82
CA LEU A 253 -20.74 2.54 7.33
C LEU A 253 -19.77 1.68 6.50
N ALA A 254 -19.01 2.29 5.60
CA ALA A 254 -18.01 1.56 4.81
C ALA A 254 -16.91 0.94 5.67
N VAL A 255 -16.39 1.69 6.65
CA VAL A 255 -15.41 1.22 7.64
C VAL A 255 -15.98 0.05 8.45
N PHE A 256 -17.22 0.16 8.90
CA PHE A 256 -17.88 -0.89 9.69
C PHE A 256 -18.03 -2.19 8.87
N LEU A 257 -18.47 -2.10 7.60
CA LEU A 257 -18.54 -3.25 6.69
C LEU A 257 -17.17 -3.90 6.49
N THR A 258 -16.13 -3.08 6.30
CA THR A 258 -14.75 -3.56 6.14
C THR A 258 -14.26 -4.27 7.41
N ALA A 259 -14.49 -3.68 8.58
CA ALA A 259 -14.10 -4.29 9.86
C ALA A 259 -14.80 -5.64 10.10
N CYS A 260 -16.10 -5.76 9.75
CA CYS A 260 -16.80 -7.03 9.78
C CYS A 260 -16.18 -8.06 8.81
N SER A 261 -15.81 -7.62 7.60
CA SER A 261 -15.13 -8.48 6.61
C SER A 261 -13.81 -9.02 7.16
N VAL A 262 -12.98 -8.12 7.72
CA VAL A 262 -11.68 -8.47 8.31
C VAL A 262 -11.84 -9.41 9.51
N ALA A 263 -12.88 -9.24 10.32
CA ALA A 263 -13.18 -10.13 11.44
C ALA A 263 -13.55 -11.56 10.99
N ILE A 264 -14.10 -11.73 9.79
CA ILE A 264 -14.47 -13.04 9.22
C ILE A 264 -13.27 -13.72 8.55
N ALA A 265 -12.55 -12.99 7.71
CA ALA A 265 -11.57 -13.56 6.77
C ALA A 265 -10.17 -12.97 6.85
N GLY A 266 -9.90 -12.07 7.79
CA GLY A 266 -8.69 -11.24 7.74
C GLY A 266 -8.76 -10.19 6.63
N PRO A 267 -7.70 -9.39 6.48
CA PRO A 267 -7.62 -8.35 5.46
C PRO A 267 -7.63 -8.91 4.04
N LEU A 268 -8.66 -8.62 3.24
CA LEU A 268 -8.76 -9.00 1.83
C LEU A 268 -8.63 -7.76 0.95
N GLY A 269 -7.43 -7.52 0.44
CA GLY A 269 -7.13 -6.36 -0.39
C GLY A 269 -7.80 -6.41 -1.77
N PHE A 270 -7.98 -5.22 -2.35
CA PHE A 270 -8.42 -4.98 -3.73
C PHE A 270 -9.88 -5.34 -4.07
N VAL A 271 -10.57 -6.16 -3.33
CA VAL A 271 -11.98 -6.49 -3.63
C VAL A 271 -12.82 -5.22 -3.66
N GLY A 272 -12.66 -4.36 -2.63
CA GLY A 272 -13.36 -3.08 -2.54
C GLY A 272 -12.98 -2.06 -3.62
N LEU A 273 -11.83 -2.23 -4.28
CA LEU A 273 -11.42 -1.41 -5.42
C LEU A 273 -11.94 -1.99 -6.74
N ALA A 274 -11.69 -3.27 -6.97
CA ALA A 274 -11.93 -3.91 -8.25
C ALA A 274 -13.44 -4.11 -8.53
N ALA A 275 -14.20 -4.56 -7.54
CA ALA A 275 -15.63 -4.86 -7.72
C ALA A 275 -16.44 -3.65 -8.22
N PRO A 276 -16.44 -2.48 -7.56
CA PRO A 276 -17.19 -1.33 -8.07
C PRO A 276 -16.62 -0.76 -9.37
N ALA A 277 -15.30 -0.88 -9.60
CA ALA A 277 -14.69 -0.44 -10.84
C ALA A 277 -15.15 -1.28 -12.03
N LEU A 278 -15.19 -2.61 -11.89
CA LEU A 278 -15.72 -3.53 -12.91
C LEU A 278 -17.19 -3.25 -13.20
N VAL A 279 -18.01 -3.04 -12.15
CA VAL A 279 -19.43 -2.69 -12.33
C VAL A 279 -19.58 -1.40 -13.11
N ARG A 280 -18.88 -0.32 -12.74
CA ARG A 280 -18.97 0.97 -13.45
C ARG A 280 -18.60 0.85 -14.92
N LEU A 281 -17.63 0.01 -15.25
CA LEU A 281 -17.24 -0.26 -16.64
C LEU A 281 -18.31 -1.07 -17.39
N ALA A 282 -18.89 -2.10 -16.76
CA ALA A 282 -19.93 -2.92 -17.36
C ALA A 282 -21.21 -2.11 -17.61
N VAL A 283 -21.57 -1.19 -16.72
CA VAL A 283 -22.82 -0.42 -16.78
C VAL A 283 -22.65 0.98 -17.40
N ALA A 284 -21.45 1.33 -17.88
CA ALA A 284 -21.18 2.65 -18.45
C ALA A 284 -22.15 3.09 -19.56
N HIS A 285 -22.69 2.12 -20.29
CA HIS A 285 -23.65 2.33 -21.37
C HIS A 285 -25.14 2.18 -20.95
N ILE A 286 -25.40 2.00 -19.65
CA ILE A 286 -26.75 1.77 -19.11
C ILE A 286 -27.00 2.80 -17.99
N PRO A 287 -27.51 4.01 -18.30
CA PRO A 287 -27.63 5.11 -17.34
C PRO A 287 -28.46 4.78 -16.10
N GLU A 288 -29.44 3.88 -16.24
CA GLU A 288 -30.35 3.46 -15.16
C GLU A 288 -29.61 2.73 -14.02
N LEU A 289 -28.51 2.04 -14.35
CA LEU A 289 -27.69 1.29 -13.39
C LEU A 289 -26.70 2.19 -12.63
N ASN A 290 -26.50 3.44 -13.05
CA ASN A 290 -25.62 4.39 -12.37
C ASN A 290 -26.20 4.96 -11.07
N ARG A 291 -27.48 4.70 -10.74
CA ARG A 291 -28.06 5.07 -9.44
C ARG A 291 -27.52 4.15 -8.35
N HIS A 292 -27.14 4.70 -7.20
CA HIS A 292 -26.54 3.94 -6.10
C HIS A 292 -27.45 2.83 -5.57
N ARG A 293 -28.77 2.96 -5.70
CA ARG A 293 -29.72 1.89 -5.39
C ARG A 293 -29.48 0.61 -6.22
N MET A 294 -28.90 0.73 -7.43
CA MET A 294 -28.53 -0.38 -8.31
C MET A 294 -27.03 -0.68 -8.23
N LEU A 295 -26.20 0.35 -8.14
CA LEU A 295 -24.74 0.19 -8.04
C LEU A 295 -24.30 -0.58 -6.79
N LEU A 296 -24.93 -0.36 -5.64
CA LEU A 296 -24.60 -1.05 -4.40
C LEU A 296 -24.81 -2.57 -4.51
N PRO A 297 -26.00 -3.08 -4.91
CA PRO A 297 -26.19 -4.52 -5.09
C PRO A 297 -25.30 -5.11 -6.21
N LEU A 298 -25.07 -4.38 -7.30
CA LEU A 298 -24.15 -4.84 -8.35
C LEU A 298 -22.71 -4.90 -7.85
N GLY A 299 -22.29 -3.91 -7.06
CA GLY A 299 -20.98 -3.93 -6.38
C GLY A 299 -20.84 -5.16 -5.46
N ALA A 300 -21.91 -5.53 -4.75
CA ALA A 300 -21.96 -6.75 -3.95
C ALA A 300 -21.78 -8.01 -4.80
N LEU A 301 -22.56 -8.15 -5.87
CA LEU A 301 -22.45 -9.31 -6.78
C LEU A 301 -21.05 -9.42 -7.37
N ALA A 302 -20.47 -8.30 -7.81
CA ALA A 302 -19.11 -8.27 -8.32
C ALA A 302 -18.07 -8.61 -7.22
N GLY A 303 -18.27 -8.14 -5.99
CA GLY A 303 -17.43 -8.48 -4.86
C GLY A 303 -17.43 -9.97 -4.54
N VAL A 304 -18.61 -10.58 -4.53
CA VAL A 304 -18.77 -12.04 -4.37
C VAL A 304 -18.07 -12.80 -5.49
N LEU A 305 -18.27 -12.38 -6.73
CA LEU A 305 -17.60 -13.01 -7.89
C LEU A 305 -16.08 -12.93 -7.78
N VAL A 306 -15.54 -11.77 -7.40
CA VAL A 306 -14.08 -11.59 -7.25
C VAL A 306 -13.53 -12.50 -6.16
N VAL A 307 -14.15 -12.54 -4.98
CA VAL A 307 -13.69 -13.36 -3.85
C VAL A 307 -13.79 -14.85 -4.16
N LEU A 308 -14.96 -15.32 -4.64
CA LEU A 308 -15.12 -16.75 -4.92
C LEU A 308 -14.30 -17.20 -6.13
N ALA A 309 -14.16 -16.37 -7.18
CA ALA A 309 -13.32 -16.68 -8.32
C ALA A 309 -11.84 -16.77 -7.92
N ALA A 310 -11.38 -15.86 -7.07
CA ALA A 310 -10.00 -15.90 -6.55
C ALA A 310 -9.74 -17.21 -5.78
N ASP A 311 -10.67 -17.64 -4.96
CA ASP A 311 -10.55 -18.88 -4.19
C ASP A 311 -10.63 -20.13 -5.07
N VAL A 312 -11.52 -20.15 -6.05
CA VAL A 312 -11.63 -21.25 -7.05
C VAL A 312 -10.37 -21.35 -7.88
N LEU A 313 -9.83 -20.22 -8.37
CA LEU A 313 -8.59 -20.19 -9.14
C LEU A 313 -7.41 -20.66 -8.31
N LEU A 314 -7.28 -20.21 -7.07
CA LEU A 314 -6.22 -20.63 -6.16
C LEU A 314 -6.15 -22.16 -6.04
N ARG A 315 -7.31 -22.78 -5.82
CA ARG A 315 -7.41 -24.24 -5.68
C ARG A 315 -7.23 -25.00 -7.01
N ALA A 316 -7.67 -24.39 -8.11
CA ALA A 316 -7.45 -24.97 -9.43
C ALA A 316 -5.97 -25.03 -9.80
N PHE A 317 -5.17 -24.03 -9.42
CA PHE A 317 -3.73 -23.98 -9.72
C PHE A 317 -2.87 -24.76 -8.72
N LEU A 318 -3.17 -24.73 -7.42
CA LEU A 318 -2.36 -25.33 -6.37
C LEU A 318 -2.87 -26.69 -5.89
N GLY A 319 -4.05 -27.11 -6.35
CA GLY A 319 -4.72 -28.31 -5.88
C GLY A 319 -5.39 -28.15 -4.50
N GLY A 320 -6.20 -29.14 -4.12
CA GLY A 320 -7.00 -29.06 -2.89
C GLY A 320 -6.20 -28.95 -1.60
N LYS A 321 -5.01 -29.56 -1.53
CA LYS A 321 -4.17 -29.57 -0.34
C LYS A 321 -3.45 -28.25 -0.13
N TYR A 322 -2.65 -27.78 -1.08
CA TYR A 322 -1.89 -26.54 -0.97
C TYR A 322 -2.76 -25.28 -1.13
N GLY A 323 -3.87 -25.38 -1.88
CA GLY A 323 -4.80 -24.27 -2.05
C GLY A 323 -5.59 -23.90 -0.78
N VAL A 324 -5.51 -24.70 0.31
CA VAL A 324 -6.06 -24.35 1.62
C VAL A 324 -5.06 -23.54 2.43
N GLU A 325 -3.78 -23.80 2.27
CA GLU A 325 -2.68 -23.15 3.01
C GLU A 325 -2.42 -21.72 2.53
N VAL A 326 -2.52 -21.48 1.20
CA VAL A 326 -2.30 -20.15 0.64
C VAL A 326 -3.54 -19.27 0.82
N PRO A 327 -3.38 -18.04 1.35
CA PRO A 327 -4.50 -17.13 1.57
C PRO A 327 -5.18 -16.69 0.27
N THR A 328 -6.51 -16.66 0.26
CA THR A 328 -7.33 -16.22 -0.89
C THR A 328 -7.00 -14.79 -1.33
N GLY A 329 -6.66 -13.92 -0.37
CA GLY A 329 -6.33 -12.53 -0.62
C GLY A 329 -5.07 -12.29 -1.46
N VAL A 330 -4.21 -13.29 -1.61
CA VAL A 330 -3.09 -13.22 -2.56
C VAL A 330 -3.60 -13.14 -3.98
N VAL A 331 -4.55 -14.01 -4.35
CA VAL A 331 -5.11 -14.02 -5.70
C VAL A 331 -5.96 -12.77 -5.95
N THR A 332 -6.74 -12.31 -4.95
CA THR A 332 -7.47 -11.03 -5.09
C THR A 332 -6.52 -9.85 -5.29
N SER A 333 -5.35 -9.86 -4.66
CA SER A 333 -4.33 -8.81 -4.80
C SER A 333 -3.66 -8.84 -6.19
N ILE A 334 -3.33 -10.01 -6.72
CA ILE A 334 -2.80 -10.16 -8.09
C ILE A 334 -3.85 -9.69 -9.11
N PHE A 335 -5.08 -10.14 -8.96
CA PHE A 335 -6.19 -9.73 -9.82
C PHE A 335 -6.43 -8.21 -9.73
N GLY A 336 -6.47 -7.66 -8.53
CA GLY A 336 -6.63 -6.24 -8.29
C GLY A 336 -5.49 -5.40 -8.87
N ALA A 337 -4.25 -5.87 -8.77
CA ALA A 337 -3.10 -5.25 -9.41
C ALA A 337 -3.26 -5.20 -10.93
N ALA A 338 -3.69 -6.31 -11.55
CA ALA A 338 -3.96 -6.37 -12.99
C ALA A 338 -5.11 -5.42 -13.40
N VAL A 339 -6.20 -5.36 -12.63
CA VAL A 339 -7.32 -4.43 -12.85
C VAL A 339 -6.85 -2.99 -12.71
N LEU A 340 -6.02 -2.67 -11.72
CA LEU A 340 -5.49 -1.33 -11.51
C LEU A 340 -4.63 -0.88 -12.70
N VAL A 341 -3.73 -1.73 -13.18
CA VAL A 341 -2.91 -1.48 -14.38
C VAL A 341 -3.79 -1.30 -15.61
N TRP A 342 -4.83 -2.11 -15.76
CA TRP A 342 -5.76 -2.02 -16.87
C TRP A 342 -6.59 -0.72 -16.84
N ILE A 343 -7.10 -0.31 -15.68
CA ILE A 343 -7.80 0.98 -15.50
C ILE A 343 -6.84 2.12 -15.85
N ALA A 344 -5.61 2.08 -15.31
CA ALA A 344 -4.58 3.08 -15.57
C ALA A 344 -4.26 3.20 -17.07
N SER A 345 -4.19 2.08 -17.79
CA SER A 345 -3.92 2.06 -19.24
C SER A 345 -5.03 2.72 -20.07
N ARG A 346 -6.27 2.73 -19.56
CA ARG A 346 -7.44 3.34 -20.21
C ARG A 346 -7.72 4.77 -19.74
N HIS A 347 -7.11 5.20 -18.64
CA HIS A 347 -7.29 6.55 -18.12
C HIS A 347 -6.66 7.56 -19.06
N ARG A 348 -7.45 8.52 -19.57
CA ARG A 348 -6.96 9.67 -20.32
C ARG A 348 -6.65 10.77 -19.33
N ASP A 349 -5.41 11.27 -19.32
CA ASP A 349 -5.04 12.39 -18.47
C ASP A 349 -5.98 13.58 -18.74
N SER A 350 -6.69 14.01 -17.71
CA SER A 350 -7.61 15.13 -17.80
C SER A 350 -6.90 16.50 -17.83
N GLY A 351 -5.56 16.53 -17.80
CA GLY A 351 -4.75 17.75 -17.86
C GLY A 351 -4.90 18.70 -16.66
N ARG A 352 -5.81 18.40 -15.73
CA ARG A 352 -6.13 19.25 -14.57
C ARG A 352 -5.56 18.66 -13.27
N THR A 353 -4.25 18.57 -13.17
CA THR A 353 -3.63 18.30 -11.87
C THR A 353 -3.51 19.61 -11.10
N PRO A 354 -4.04 19.73 -9.86
CA PRO A 354 -3.85 20.93 -9.08
C PRO A 354 -2.36 21.25 -8.91
N PRO A 355 -1.97 22.52 -8.87
CA PRO A 355 -0.57 22.88 -8.62
C PRO A 355 -0.09 22.25 -7.32
N SER A 356 1.15 21.75 -7.34
CA SER A 356 1.76 21.12 -6.17
C SER A 356 1.73 22.08 -4.96
N PRO A 357 1.30 21.65 -3.78
CA PRO A 357 1.27 22.51 -2.59
C PRO A 357 2.62 23.13 -2.21
N GLY A 358 3.70 22.74 -2.85
CA GLY A 358 5.04 23.33 -2.70
C GLY A 358 5.39 24.39 -3.70
N ALA A 359 4.62 24.57 -4.80
CA ALA A 359 4.89 25.58 -5.81
C ALA A 359 4.74 27.04 -5.29
N GLY A 360 4.01 27.24 -4.18
CA GLY A 360 3.86 28.52 -3.51
C GLY A 360 4.87 28.77 -2.36
N ALA A 361 5.80 27.87 -2.10
CA ALA A 361 6.84 28.12 -1.11
C ALA A 361 7.83 29.16 -1.63
N GLY A 362 7.61 30.42 -1.26
CA GLY A 362 8.40 31.55 -1.71
C GLY A 362 9.90 31.33 -1.56
N VAL A 363 10.67 32.06 -2.36
CA VAL A 363 12.14 32.00 -2.37
C VAL A 363 12.67 32.39 -0.99
N ARG A 364 13.30 31.45 -0.28
CA ARG A 364 13.95 31.71 1.00
C ARG A 364 15.29 32.43 0.75
N SER A 365 15.75 33.21 1.73
CA SER A 365 17.00 33.95 1.60
C SER A 365 18.23 33.02 1.43
N ARG A 366 19.27 33.51 0.74
CA ARG A 366 20.55 32.78 0.58
C ARG A 366 21.19 32.48 1.96
N ARG A 367 21.07 33.41 2.91
CA ARG A 367 21.59 33.25 4.27
C ARG A 367 20.93 32.06 4.98
N ARG A 368 19.62 31.94 4.87
CA ARG A 368 18.87 30.81 5.44
C ARG A 368 19.28 29.49 4.80
N PHE A 369 19.48 29.45 3.48
CA PHE A 369 19.97 28.23 2.81
C PHE A 369 21.33 27.80 3.35
N ILE A 370 22.28 28.73 3.48
CA ILE A 370 23.62 28.44 4.01
C ILE A 370 23.50 27.92 5.45
N LEU A 371 22.76 28.59 6.32
CA LEU A 371 22.58 28.16 7.72
C LEU A 371 21.97 26.77 7.84
N VAL A 372 20.90 26.50 7.07
CA VAL A 372 20.26 25.18 7.07
C VAL A 372 21.18 24.11 6.54
N THR A 373 21.93 24.37 5.46
CA THR A 373 22.87 23.39 4.90
C THR A 373 24.00 23.10 5.86
N THR A 374 24.61 24.13 6.49
CA THR A 374 25.65 23.95 7.50
C THR A 374 25.15 23.17 8.72
N ALA A 375 23.94 23.49 9.20
CA ALA A 375 23.31 22.73 10.29
C ALA A 375 23.04 21.26 9.88
N ALA A 376 22.54 21.02 8.66
CA ALA A 376 22.31 19.67 8.16
C ALA A 376 23.60 18.86 8.02
N VAL A 377 24.70 19.47 7.55
CA VAL A 377 26.01 18.85 7.52
C VAL A 377 26.48 18.50 8.94
N GLY A 378 26.37 19.43 9.88
CA GLY A 378 26.73 19.18 11.29
C GLY A 378 25.93 18.03 11.90
N ILE A 379 24.62 17.97 11.64
CA ILE A 379 23.73 16.87 12.10
C ILE A 379 24.15 15.54 11.44
N THR A 380 24.48 15.54 10.15
CA THR A 380 24.89 14.32 9.44
C THR A 380 26.23 13.79 9.99
N VAL A 381 27.20 14.68 10.26
CA VAL A 381 28.47 14.32 10.87
C VAL A 381 28.25 13.79 12.30
N ALA A 382 27.43 14.47 13.09
CA ALA A 382 27.07 14.01 14.43
C ALA A 382 26.38 12.63 14.41
N ALA A 383 25.45 12.40 13.47
CA ALA A 383 24.80 11.11 13.29
C ALA A 383 25.77 10.00 12.88
N ALA A 384 26.75 10.32 12.03
CA ALA A 384 27.83 9.38 11.67
C ALA A 384 28.69 9.02 12.88
N LEU A 385 29.14 10.02 13.66
CA LEU A 385 29.94 9.81 14.87
C LEU A 385 29.18 9.02 15.94
N VAL A 386 27.94 9.41 16.23
CA VAL A 386 27.07 8.67 17.15
C VAL A 386 26.81 7.26 16.63
N GLY A 387 26.69 7.09 15.32
CA GLY A 387 26.58 5.80 14.68
C GLY A 387 27.82 4.92 14.85
N MET A 388 29.02 5.47 14.82
CA MET A 388 30.25 4.71 15.12
C MET A 388 30.37 4.35 16.60
N MET A 389 29.96 5.25 17.49
CA MET A 389 30.06 5.07 18.95
C MET A 389 28.95 4.19 19.54
N GLY A 390 27.70 4.35 19.09
CA GLY A 390 26.53 3.67 19.63
C GLY A 390 26.34 2.25 19.08
N GLY A 391 25.72 1.38 19.84
CA GLY A 391 25.41 0.00 19.50
C GLY A 391 25.05 -0.80 20.75
N ASP A 392 25.27 -2.10 20.71
CA ASP A 392 25.20 -3.01 21.86
C ASP A 392 26.17 -2.62 22.98
N THR A 393 27.32 -2.07 22.61
CA THR A 393 28.28 -1.47 23.49
C THR A 393 28.55 -0.04 23.05
N TRP A 394 28.71 0.88 24.02
CA TRP A 394 29.05 2.25 23.74
C TRP A 394 30.59 2.41 23.67
N VAL A 395 31.10 2.90 22.54
CA VAL A 395 32.48 3.14 22.27
C VAL A 395 32.79 4.63 22.52
N LEU A 396 33.94 4.94 23.14
CA LEU A 396 34.34 6.32 23.45
C LEU A 396 35.11 6.95 22.29
N MET A 397 35.23 8.29 22.29
CA MET A 397 35.98 9.02 21.26
C MET A 397 37.48 8.63 21.24
N GLY A 398 38.07 8.33 22.41
CA GLY A 398 39.46 7.83 22.51
C GLY A 398 39.61 6.46 21.84
N ASP A 399 38.65 5.59 21.96
CA ASP A 399 38.65 4.28 21.31
C ASP A 399 38.59 4.41 19.79
N LEU A 400 37.78 5.39 19.29
CA LEU A 400 37.73 5.69 17.86
C LEU A 400 39.05 6.24 17.32
N ALA A 401 39.76 7.08 18.11
CA ALA A 401 41.09 7.54 17.77
C ALA A 401 42.12 6.38 17.71
N ASN A 402 42.13 5.51 18.74
CA ASN A 402 42.98 4.32 18.77
C ASN A 402 42.70 3.37 17.59
N TRP A 403 41.41 3.25 17.16
CA TRP A 403 41.06 2.46 15.98
C TRP A 403 41.61 3.05 14.69
N ILE A 404 41.56 4.39 14.52
CA ILE A 404 42.16 5.09 13.35
C ILE A 404 43.68 4.92 13.33
N GLU A 405 44.31 4.89 14.50
CA GLU A 405 45.76 4.71 14.65
C GLU A 405 46.20 3.22 14.66
N GLU A 406 45.25 2.28 14.40
CA GLU A 406 45.45 0.82 14.44
C GLU A 406 46.04 0.31 15.77
N SER A 407 45.90 1.08 16.85
CA SER A 407 46.38 0.79 18.20
C SER A 407 45.32 0.22 19.14
N ALA A 408 44.08 0.02 18.66
CA ALA A 408 42.97 -0.51 19.42
C ALA A 408 43.11 -2.02 19.69
N SER A 409 42.46 -2.51 20.74
CA SER A 409 42.38 -3.96 21.01
C SER A 409 41.67 -4.71 19.87
N ALA A 410 42.00 -5.99 19.66
CA ALA A 410 41.41 -6.81 18.59
C ALA A 410 39.86 -6.84 18.62
N GLY A 411 39.26 -6.88 19.82
CA GLY A 411 37.80 -6.84 19.97
C GLY A 411 37.18 -5.51 19.55
N LEU A 412 37.86 -4.39 19.88
CA LEU A 412 37.43 -3.06 19.48
C LEU A 412 37.57 -2.84 17.97
N MET A 413 38.69 -3.29 17.39
CA MET A 413 38.90 -3.30 15.94
C MET A 413 37.74 -4.04 15.23
N PHE A 414 37.44 -5.26 15.65
CA PHE A 414 36.36 -6.05 15.08
C PHE A 414 34.99 -5.32 15.13
N VAL A 415 34.67 -4.69 16.26
CA VAL A 415 33.43 -3.94 16.44
C VAL A 415 33.36 -2.74 15.50
N LEU A 416 34.41 -1.93 15.43
CA LEU A 416 34.44 -0.72 14.62
C LEU A 416 34.54 -1.02 13.12
N ASP A 417 35.29 -2.06 12.72
CA ASP A 417 35.33 -2.56 11.34
C ASP A 417 33.97 -3.05 10.84
N ALA A 418 33.15 -3.64 11.72
CA ALA A 418 31.79 -4.00 11.40
C ALA A 418 30.81 -2.80 11.37
N ARG A 419 31.06 -1.76 12.20
CA ARG A 419 30.20 -0.56 12.28
C ARG A 419 30.41 0.40 11.12
N LEU A 420 31.64 0.57 10.64
CA LEU A 420 31.95 1.52 9.56
C LEU A 420 31.13 1.26 8.28
N PRO A 421 31.12 0.05 7.69
CA PRO A 421 30.31 -0.23 6.51
C PRO A 421 28.81 -0.01 6.77
N ARG A 422 28.35 -0.33 7.96
CA ARG A 422 26.97 -0.16 8.38
C ARG A 422 26.55 1.31 8.40
N VAL A 423 27.34 2.18 9.04
CA VAL A 423 27.09 3.63 9.10
C VAL A 423 27.16 4.25 7.71
N LEU A 424 28.16 3.88 6.92
CA LEU A 424 28.31 4.38 5.55
C LEU A 424 27.12 3.95 4.67
N SER A 425 26.67 2.69 4.76
CA SER A 425 25.51 2.23 4.00
C SER A 425 24.23 2.98 4.39
N ALA A 426 24.02 3.26 5.68
CA ALA A 426 22.89 4.05 6.15
C ALA A 426 22.89 5.47 5.60
N LEU A 427 24.03 6.16 5.68
CA LEU A 427 24.19 7.53 5.18
C LEU A 427 23.98 7.62 3.68
N LEU A 428 24.63 6.76 2.91
CA LEU A 428 24.56 6.77 1.45
C LEU A 428 23.20 6.38 0.93
N ALA A 429 22.59 5.33 1.50
CA ALA A 429 21.26 4.91 1.07
C ALA A 429 20.19 5.94 1.46
N GLY A 430 20.28 6.55 2.64
CA GLY A 430 19.42 7.65 3.04
C GLY A 430 19.51 8.84 2.09
N ALA A 431 20.72 9.24 1.71
CA ALA A 431 20.95 10.29 0.72
C ALA A 431 20.37 9.92 -0.66
N ALA A 432 20.65 8.70 -1.14
CA ALA A 432 20.17 8.23 -2.44
C ALA A 432 18.63 8.22 -2.52
N LEU A 433 17.95 7.68 -1.51
CA LEU A 433 16.49 7.64 -1.44
C LEU A 433 15.87 9.04 -1.34
N ALA A 434 16.49 9.95 -0.59
CA ALA A 434 16.01 11.33 -0.48
C ALA A 434 16.16 12.11 -1.80
N VAL A 435 17.25 11.92 -2.52
CA VAL A 435 17.46 12.50 -3.85
C VAL A 435 16.43 11.91 -4.84
N ALA A 436 16.30 10.59 -4.88
CA ALA A 436 15.32 9.90 -5.72
C ALA A 436 13.89 10.39 -5.42
N GLY A 437 13.53 10.50 -4.13
CA GLY A 437 12.24 11.04 -3.70
C GLY A 437 12.01 12.47 -4.16
N THR A 438 13.02 13.34 -4.07
CA THR A 438 12.94 14.73 -4.54
C THR A 438 12.62 14.78 -6.04
N VAL A 439 13.30 13.95 -6.83
CA VAL A 439 13.11 13.86 -8.28
C VAL A 439 11.70 13.34 -8.61
N VAL A 440 11.30 12.22 -8.01
CA VAL A 440 9.99 11.62 -8.28
C VAL A 440 8.86 12.59 -7.91
N GLN A 441 8.93 13.26 -6.76
CA GLN A 441 7.95 14.25 -6.33
C GLN A 441 7.89 15.45 -7.29
N GLY A 442 9.03 15.91 -7.85
CA GLY A 442 9.09 16.97 -8.84
C GLY A 442 8.44 16.55 -10.16
N VAL A 443 8.81 15.39 -10.68
CA VAL A 443 8.29 14.86 -11.95
C VAL A 443 6.79 14.53 -11.86
N THR A 444 6.35 13.93 -10.74
CA THR A 444 4.95 13.54 -10.55
C THR A 444 4.07 14.69 -10.03
N ARG A 445 4.66 15.83 -9.68
CA ARG A 445 3.95 16.96 -9.04
C ARG A 445 3.14 16.54 -7.81
N ASN A 446 3.53 15.43 -7.20
CA ASN A 446 2.89 14.87 -6.05
C ASN A 446 3.89 14.84 -4.88
N PRO A 447 3.73 15.69 -3.84
CA PRO A 447 4.64 15.76 -2.71
C PRO A 447 4.67 14.48 -1.88
N LEU A 448 3.77 13.54 -2.15
CA LEU A 448 3.60 12.27 -1.46
C LEU A 448 4.14 11.09 -2.27
N ALA A 449 4.59 11.34 -3.49
CA ALA A 449 5.19 10.30 -4.30
C ALA A 449 6.52 9.86 -3.68
N GLU A 450 6.63 8.57 -3.42
CA GLU A 450 7.83 7.90 -2.96
C GLU A 450 8.45 7.10 -4.11
N PRO A 451 9.78 7.00 -4.21
CA PRO A 451 10.42 6.24 -5.28
C PRO A 451 9.98 4.77 -5.35
N GLY A 452 9.66 4.19 -4.20
CA GLY A 452 9.13 2.83 -4.08
C GLY A 452 7.83 2.59 -4.84
N LEU A 453 6.98 3.63 -4.97
CA LEU A 453 5.72 3.57 -5.72
C LEU A 453 5.90 3.37 -7.24
N LEU A 454 7.12 3.53 -7.77
CA LEU A 454 7.44 3.16 -9.15
C LEU A 454 7.62 1.64 -9.35
N GLY A 455 7.19 0.81 -8.40
CA GLY A 455 7.32 -0.64 -8.43
C GLY A 455 8.72 -1.15 -8.05
N ILE A 456 9.70 -0.27 -7.93
CA ILE A 456 11.13 -0.59 -7.73
C ILE A 456 11.35 -1.40 -6.47
N SER A 457 10.82 -0.93 -5.33
CA SER A 457 10.96 -1.63 -4.04
C SER A 457 10.26 -2.99 -4.03
N GLY A 458 9.10 -3.10 -4.68
CA GLY A 458 8.38 -4.38 -4.82
C GLY A 458 9.16 -5.39 -5.65
N GLY A 459 9.69 -4.96 -6.80
CA GLY A 459 10.52 -5.81 -7.65
C GLY A 459 11.83 -6.22 -6.97
N ALA A 460 12.50 -5.31 -6.27
CA ALA A 460 13.69 -5.62 -5.48
C ALA A 460 13.39 -6.66 -4.39
N GLY A 461 12.28 -6.47 -3.67
CA GLY A 461 11.82 -7.40 -2.65
C GLY A 461 11.55 -8.79 -3.20
N LEU A 462 10.87 -8.88 -4.36
CA LEU A 462 10.58 -10.14 -5.01
C LEU A 462 11.87 -10.87 -5.43
N GLY A 463 12.81 -10.16 -6.05
CA GLY A 463 14.11 -10.72 -6.44
C GLY A 463 14.92 -11.23 -5.25
N ALA A 464 15.00 -10.45 -4.18
CA ALA A 464 15.73 -10.83 -2.96
C ALA A 464 15.10 -12.03 -2.26
N VAL A 465 13.77 -11.98 -2.02
CA VAL A 465 13.04 -13.05 -1.32
C VAL A 465 13.11 -14.35 -2.09
N ALA A 466 13.00 -14.30 -3.42
CA ALA A 466 13.14 -15.49 -4.24
C ALA A 466 14.51 -16.17 -4.06
N VAL A 467 15.60 -15.39 -4.02
CA VAL A 467 16.95 -15.94 -3.78
C VAL A 467 17.10 -16.45 -2.35
N ILE A 468 16.65 -15.69 -1.34
CA ILE A 468 16.76 -16.09 0.07
C ILE A 468 16.07 -17.43 0.31
N ILE A 469 14.93 -17.67 -0.31
CA ILE A 469 14.10 -18.85 -0.04
C ILE A 469 14.49 -20.04 -0.93
N TYR A 470 14.69 -19.83 -2.26
CA TYR A 470 14.91 -20.93 -3.19
C TYR A 470 16.37 -21.29 -3.42
N LEU A 471 17.32 -20.45 -2.96
CA LEU A 471 18.76 -20.71 -3.06
C LEU A 471 19.40 -20.62 -1.65
N PRO A 472 19.11 -21.59 -0.75
CA PRO A 472 19.68 -21.58 0.60
C PRO A 472 21.21 -21.56 0.55
N GLY A 473 21.83 -20.66 1.31
CA GLY A 473 23.28 -20.45 1.30
C GLY A 473 23.79 -19.50 0.22
N ALA A 474 22.90 -18.88 -0.57
CA ALA A 474 23.31 -17.82 -1.48
C ALA A 474 24.00 -16.68 -0.73
N GLY A 475 25.16 -16.30 -1.23
CA GLY A 475 25.92 -15.18 -0.65
C GLY A 475 25.16 -13.85 -0.79
N LEU A 476 25.53 -12.89 0.06
CA LEU A 476 24.91 -11.57 0.10
C LEU A 476 24.92 -10.85 -1.26
N TRP A 477 25.94 -11.08 -2.08
CA TRP A 477 26.04 -10.54 -3.44
C TRP A 477 24.96 -11.08 -4.37
N THR A 478 24.63 -12.37 -4.28
CA THR A 478 23.57 -12.98 -5.09
C THR A 478 22.22 -12.34 -4.79
N VAL A 479 21.92 -12.13 -3.50
CA VAL A 479 20.70 -11.43 -3.06
C VAL A 479 20.69 -9.98 -3.57
N THR A 480 21.82 -9.26 -3.44
CA THR A 480 21.96 -7.87 -3.90
C THR A 480 21.72 -7.74 -5.40
N VAL A 481 22.34 -8.62 -6.21
CA VAL A 481 22.18 -8.61 -7.68
C VAL A 481 20.74 -8.97 -8.07
N ALA A 482 20.14 -9.98 -7.44
CA ALA A 482 18.76 -10.35 -7.71
C ALA A 482 17.77 -9.23 -7.35
N ALA A 483 18.00 -8.54 -6.24
CA ALA A 483 17.22 -7.36 -5.86
C ALA A 483 17.36 -6.23 -6.88
N ALA A 484 18.58 -5.94 -7.33
CA ALA A 484 18.82 -4.92 -8.35
C ALA A 484 18.15 -5.26 -9.69
N ILE A 485 18.26 -6.49 -10.14
CA ILE A 485 17.57 -6.95 -11.36
C ILE A 485 16.05 -6.83 -11.19
N GLY A 486 15.50 -7.33 -10.10
CA GLY A 486 14.07 -7.22 -9.80
C GLY A 486 13.56 -5.78 -9.78
N ALA A 487 14.33 -4.86 -9.17
CA ALA A 487 14.05 -3.43 -9.16
C ALA A 487 13.98 -2.83 -10.56
N LEU A 488 14.98 -3.12 -11.40
CA LEU A 488 15.07 -2.59 -12.77
C LEU A 488 14.01 -3.19 -13.70
N VAL A 489 13.73 -4.48 -13.56
CA VAL A 489 12.65 -5.16 -14.32
C VAL A 489 11.29 -4.56 -13.97
N ALA A 490 11.01 -4.36 -12.67
CA ALA A 490 9.76 -3.73 -12.23
C ALA A 490 9.64 -2.28 -12.76
N PHE A 491 10.70 -1.49 -12.67
CA PHE A 491 10.71 -0.13 -13.22
C PHE A 491 10.50 -0.13 -14.75
N ALA A 492 11.19 -1.02 -15.47
CA ALA A 492 11.02 -1.16 -16.92
C ALA A 492 9.57 -1.53 -17.29
N ALA A 493 8.95 -2.44 -16.53
CA ALA A 493 7.55 -2.80 -16.71
C ALA A 493 6.62 -1.60 -16.47
N VAL A 494 6.82 -0.86 -15.38
CA VAL A 494 6.03 0.35 -15.06
C VAL A 494 6.18 1.38 -16.18
N TYR A 495 7.39 1.64 -16.62
CA TYR A 495 7.66 2.59 -17.69
C TYR A 495 7.01 2.15 -19.01
N ALA A 496 7.22 0.89 -19.44
CA ALA A 496 6.69 0.37 -20.70
C ALA A 496 5.16 0.38 -20.75
N LEU A 497 4.50 0.03 -19.64
CA LEU A 497 3.04 0.05 -19.52
C LEU A 497 2.49 1.49 -19.49
N SER A 498 3.22 2.43 -18.86
CA SER A 498 2.81 3.84 -18.79
C SER A 498 3.03 4.59 -20.10
N ALA A 499 4.08 4.24 -20.86
CA ALA A 499 4.46 4.93 -22.09
C ALA A 499 3.45 4.75 -23.24
N ARG A 500 2.69 3.63 -23.26
CA ARG A 500 1.73 3.30 -24.33
C ARG A 500 0.58 4.32 -24.53
N GLY A 501 0.37 5.24 -23.60
CA GLY A 501 -0.69 6.24 -23.68
C GLY A 501 -0.26 7.67 -23.33
N GLY A 502 1.03 7.98 -23.48
CA GLY A 502 1.66 9.21 -22.98
C GLY A 502 2.10 9.01 -21.52
N LEU A 503 3.29 9.52 -21.17
CA LEU A 503 3.84 9.44 -19.81
C LEU A 503 3.10 10.39 -18.84
N GLY A 504 1.78 10.18 -18.71
CA GLY A 504 0.98 10.93 -17.74
C GLY A 504 1.35 10.57 -16.31
N THR A 505 1.41 11.57 -15.44
CA THR A 505 1.81 11.44 -14.06
C THR A 505 0.92 10.47 -13.29
N ASP A 506 -0.40 10.58 -13.45
CA ASP A 506 -1.37 9.74 -12.74
C ASP A 506 -1.24 8.27 -13.18
N ARG A 507 -1.04 8.04 -14.48
CA ARG A 507 -0.84 6.69 -15.01
C ARG A 507 0.43 6.04 -14.47
N LEU A 508 1.54 6.78 -14.41
CA LEU A 508 2.80 6.28 -13.87
C LEU A 508 2.65 5.79 -12.43
N VAL A 509 1.98 6.59 -11.59
CA VAL A 509 1.72 6.25 -10.18
C VAL A 509 0.81 5.04 -10.08
N LEU A 510 -0.28 4.98 -10.86
CA LEU A 510 -1.24 3.87 -10.83
C LEU A 510 -0.64 2.54 -11.28
N VAL A 511 0.11 2.56 -12.40
CA VAL A 511 0.80 1.36 -12.89
C VAL A 511 1.87 0.94 -11.90
N GLY A 512 2.62 1.89 -11.34
CA GLY A 512 3.63 1.64 -10.32
C GLY A 512 3.05 0.97 -9.07
N MET A 513 1.93 1.47 -8.57
CA MET A 513 1.19 0.84 -7.47
C MET A 513 0.72 -0.57 -7.84
N GLY A 514 0.20 -0.78 -9.04
CA GLY A 514 -0.21 -2.11 -9.51
C GLY A 514 0.97 -3.09 -9.51
N VAL A 515 2.11 -2.70 -10.05
CA VAL A 515 3.33 -3.54 -10.06
C VAL A 515 3.83 -3.80 -8.62
N TRP A 516 3.80 -2.80 -7.76
CA TRP A 516 4.20 -2.94 -6.35
C TRP A 516 3.30 -3.94 -5.61
N PHE A 517 1.98 -3.80 -5.72
CA PHE A 517 1.03 -4.71 -5.09
C PHE A 517 1.11 -6.13 -5.67
N GLY A 518 1.29 -6.26 -6.98
CA GLY A 518 1.51 -7.56 -7.63
C GLY A 518 2.78 -8.25 -7.11
N SER A 519 3.88 -7.49 -6.97
CA SER A 519 5.12 -8.00 -6.38
C SER A 519 4.92 -8.42 -4.92
N MET A 520 4.20 -7.62 -4.10
CA MET A 520 3.91 -7.96 -2.71
C MET A 520 3.04 -9.21 -2.59
N ALA A 521 2.08 -9.40 -3.48
CA ALA A 521 1.28 -10.61 -3.51
C ALA A 521 2.13 -11.86 -3.83
N LEU A 522 3.03 -11.77 -4.81
CA LEU A 522 3.97 -12.86 -5.14
C LEU A 522 4.94 -13.15 -3.97
N ILE A 523 5.48 -12.11 -3.34
CA ILE A 523 6.29 -12.25 -2.11
C ILE A 523 5.50 -12.99 -1.05
N THR A 524 4.23 -12.64 -0.85
CA THR A 524 3.38 -13.28 0.17
C THR A 524 3.18 -14.78 -0.11
N VAL A 525 3.00 -15.20 -1.38
CA VAL A 525 2.95 -16.63 -1.74
C VAL A 525 4.23 -17.34 -1.30
N ILE A 526 5.38 -16.77 -1.65
CA ILE A 526 6.68 -17.38 -1.31
C ILE A 526 6.84 -17.49 0.21
N LEU A 527 6.51 -16.42 0.95
CA LEU A 527 6.71 -16.39 2.41
C LEU A 527 5.73 -17.29 3.18
N VAL A 528 4.49 -17.44 2.72
CA VAL A 528 3.50 -18.33 3.35
C VAL A 528 3.90 -19.81 3.24
N MET A 529 4.61 -20.16 2.18
CA MET A 529 5.08 -21.53 1.94
C MET A 529 6.47 -21.81 2.53
N THR A 530 7.00 -20.89 3.32
CA THR A 530 8.37 -20.91 3.84
C THR A 530 8.39 -21.27 5.34
N ASP A 531 9.46 -21.90 5.80
CA ASP A 531 9.71 -22.18 7.20
C ASP A 531 9.92 -20.89 8.03
N PRO A 532 9.67 -20.92 9.37
CA PRO A 532 9.74 -19.72 10.21
C PRO A 532 11.11 -19.02 10.22
N TRP A 533 12.20 -19.77 10.08
CA TRP A 533 13.55 -19.19 10.10
C TRP A 533 13.83 -18.35 8.85
N ASN A 534 13.57 -18.91 7.68
CA ASN A 534 13.72 -18.20 6.42
C ASN A 534 12.71 -17.05 6.29
N LEU A 535 11.51 -17.20 6.88
CA LEU A 535 10.53 -16.12 6.98
C LEU A 535 11.11 -14.92 7.74
N ALA A 536 11.71 -15.13 8.93
CA ALA A 536 12.31 -14.07 9.72
C ALA A 536 13.46 -13.35 8.97
N LEU A 537 14.30 -14.10 8.25
CA LEU A 537 15.38 -13.56 7.43
C LEU A 537 14.84 -12.70 6.29
N ALA A 538 13.83 -13.19 5.57
CA ALA A 538 13.20 -12.46 4.48
C ALA A 538 12.46 -11.18 4.97
N LEU A 539 11.76 -11.26 6.11
CA LEU A 539 11.11 -10.10 6.74
C LEU A 539 12.13 -9.04 7.18
N THR A 540 13.26 -9.46 7.74
CA THR A 540 14.36 -8.56 8.11
C THR A 540 14.91 -7.84 6.87
N TRP A 541 15.10 -8.55 5.76
CA TRP A 541 15.55 -7.95 4.51
C TRP A 541 14.51 -6.98 3.93
N LEU A 542 13.23 -7.38 3.89
CA LEU A 542 12.11 -6.54 3.41
C LEU A 542 11.88 -5.30 4.28
N SER A 543 12.30 -5.35 5.54
CA SER A 543 12.18 -4.23 6.48
C SER A 543 13.34 -3.23 6.40
N GLY A 544 14.31 -3.46 5.53
CA GLY A 544 15.47 -2.60 5.34
C GLY A 544 16.45 -2.65 6.50
N SER A 545 17.52 -3.41 6.34
CA SER A 545 18.55 -3.61 7.37
C SER A 545 19.96 -3.33 6.83
N THR A 546 20.72 -2.62 7.61
CA THR A 546 22.16 -2.36 7.39
C THR A 546 23.04 -3.44 8.01
N TYR A 547 22.44 -4.43 8.69
CA TYR A 547 23.16 -5.50 9.38
C TYR A 547 23.99 -6.37 8.42
N GLY A 548 25.24 -6.67 8.83
CA GLY A 548 26.15 -7.53 8.08
C GLY A 548 26.65 -6.96 6.76
N ARG A 549 26.53 -5.65 6.52
CA ARG A 549 27.01 -5.02 5.29
C ARG A 549 28.53 -4.87 5.30
N THR A 550 29.11 -5.02 4.11
CA THR A 550 30.55 -4.90 3.86
C THR A 550 30.84 -3.71 2.95
N LEU A 551 32.08 -3.16 2.99
CA LEU A 551 32.47 -2.04 2.14
C LEU A 551 32.23 -2.25 0.64
N PRO A 552 32.51 -3.44 0.04
CA PRO A 552 32.22 -3.66 -1.37
C PRO A 552 30.75 -3.51 -1.76
N GLN A 553 29.81 -3.82 -0.85
CA GLN A 553 28.37 -3.70 -1.10
C GLN A 553 27.86 -2.26 -1.12
N ILE A 554 28.67 -1.33 -0.59
CA ILE A 554 28.36 0.11 -0.57
C ILE A 554 28.74 0.77 -1.90
N VAL A 555 29.71 0.18 -2.62
CA VAL A 555 30.22 0.75 -3.89
C VAL A 555 29.11 1.06 -4.90
N PRO A 556 28.12 0.20 -5.17
CA PRO A 556 27.04 0.54 -6.10
C PRO A 556 26.26 1.80 -5.72
N ILE A 557 25.98 2.01 -4.43
CA ILE A 557 25.28 3.23 -3.96
C ILE A 557 26.17 4.46 -4.14
N LEU A 558 27.45 4.33 -3.78
CA LEU A 558 28.42 5.42 -3.92
C LEU A 558 28.56 5.83 -5.38
N VAL A 559 28.73 4.86 -6.30
CA VAL A 559 28.80 5.11 -7.74
C VAL A 559 27.54 5.78 -8.24
N ALA A 560 26.36 5.26 -7.86
CA ALA A 560 25.08 5.86 -8.25
C ALA A 560 24.96 7.32 -7.75
N LEU A 561 25.31 7.60 -6.51
CA LEU A 561 25.30 8.95 -5.96
C LEU A 561 26.29 9.88 -6.65
N VAL A 562 27.53 9.46 -6.82
CA VAL A 562 28.59 10.31 -7.42
C VAL A 562 28.28 10.63 -8.89
N THR A 563 27.61 9.72 -9.60
CA THR A 563 27.25 9.93 -11.01
C THR A 563 25.91 10.68 -11.17
N ILE A 564 24.86 10.24 -10.47
CA ILE A 564 23.50 10.73 -10.71
C ILE A 564 23.20 12.02 -9.95
N PHE A 565 23.72 12.21 -8.74
CA PHE A 565 23.44 13.40 -7.96
C PHE A 565 23.91 14.71 -8.62
N PRO A 566 25.16 14.79 -9.16
CA PRO A 566 25.60 15.99 -9.91
C PRO A 566 24.75 16.24 -11.18
N LEU A 567 24.37 15.15 -11.90
CA LEU A 567 23.50 15.27 -13.07
C LEU A 567 22.10 15.79 -12.70
N THR A 568 21.57 15.34 -11.57
CA THR A 568 20.28 15.82 -11.05
C THR A 568 20.36 17.29 -10.62
N ILE A 569 21.46 17.71 -10.01
CA ILE A 569 21.69 19.12 -9.69
C ILE A 569 21.83 19.94 -10.96
N ALA A 570 22.55 19.47 -11.98
CA ALA A 570 22.66 20.16 -13.26
C ALA A 570 21.29 20.34 -13.94
N GLY A 571 20.42 19.34 -13.84
CA GLY A 571 19.05 19.33 -14.34
C GLY A 571 18.01 20.02 -13.44
N HIS A 572 18.41 20.79 -12.43
CA HIS A 572 17.49 21.41 -11.48
C HIS A 572 16.44 22.33 -12.12
N ARG A 573 16.80 23.02 -13.23
CA ARG A 573 15.88 23.91 -13.94
C ARG A 573 14.73 23.15 -14.59
N GLN A 574 15.03 22.02 -15.24
CA GLN A 574 14.04 21.14 -15.84
C GLN A 574 13.09 20.58 -14.76
N LEU A 575 13.63 20.19 -13.59
CA LEU A 575 12.81 19.76 -12.45
C LEU A 575 11.94 20.89 -11.92
N ASP A 576 12.45 22.13 -11.82
CA ASP A 576 11.67 23.28 -11.37
C ASP A 576 10.52 23.59 -12.35
N ILE A 577 10.77 23.53 -13.66
CA ILE A 577 9.75 23.76 -14.70
C ILE A 577 8.71 22.64 -14.71
N MET A 578 9.13 21.36 -14.65
CA MET A 578 8.22 20.21 -14.61
C MET A 578 7.30 20.21 -13.39
N ALA A 579 7.75 20.78 -12.26
CA ALA A 579 7.00 20.86 -11.03
C ALA A 579 5.86 21.91 -11.06
N LEU A 580 5.86 22.86 -12.02
CA LEU A 580 4.84 23.90 -12.14
C LEU A 580 3.53 23.32 -12.70
N ASP A 581 3.55 22.90 -13.95
CA ASP A 581 2.40 22.34 -14.66
C ASP A 581 2.85 21.48 -15.86
N GLU A 582 1.91 21.02 -16.68
CA GLU A 582 2.18 20.18 -17.84
C GLU A 582 2.38 20.98 -19.13
N ASP A 583 1.83 22.18 -19.19
CA ASP A 583 1.80 23.00 -20.39
C ASP A 583 3.02 23.93 -20.47
N THR A 584 3.46 24.49 -19.33
CA THR A 584 4.63 25.41 -19.28
C THR A 584 5.90 24.80 -19.91
N PRO A 585 6.32 23.54 -19.60
CA PRO A 585 7.49 22.96 -20.26
C PRO A 585 7.32 22.84 -21.78
N ARG A 586 6.12 22.48 -22.26
CA ARG A 586 5.81 22.35 -23.69
C ARG A 586 5.86 23.71 -24.41
N LEU A 587 5.31 24.74 -23.75
CA LEU A 587 5.34 26.13 -24.29
C LEU A 587 6.76 26.70 -24.38
N LEU A 588 7.64 26.27 -23.45
CA LEU A 588 9.06 26.65 -23.46
C LEU A 588 9.91 25.81 -24.43
N GLY A 589 9.31 24.83 -25.13
CA GLY A 589 10.01 23.97 -26.09
C GLY A 589 10.88 22.89 -25.47
N GLU A 590 10.70 22.60 -24.14
CA GLU A 590 11.45 21.55 -23.48
C GLU A 590 10.96 20.16 -23.91
N PRO A 591 11.85 19.19 -24.15
CA PRO A 591 11.50 17.83 -24.54
C PRO A 591 11.02 17.01 -23.34
N LEU A 592 9.83 17.36 -22.82
CA LEU A 592 9.26 16.87 -21.56
C LEU A 592 9.33 15.35 -21.41
N GLY A 593 9.10 14.59 -22.49
CA GLY A 593 9.15 13.12 -22.45
C GLY A 593 10.56 12.58 -22.15
N ARG A 594 11.60 13.17 -22.76
CA ARG A 594 13.00 12.80 -22.54
C ARG A 594 13.46 13.19 -21.14
N ASP A 595 13.13 14.39 -20.70
CA ASP A 595 13.57 14.91 -19.41
C ASP A 595 12.90 14.13 -18.25
N ARG A 596 11.61 13.81 -18.40
CA ARG A 596 10.92 12.89 -17.47
C ARG A 596 11.57 11.51 -17.42
N LEU A 597 11.89 10.93 -18.57
CA LEU A 597 12.54 9.63 -18.63
C LEU A 597 13.90 9.66 -17.92
N LEU A 598 14.76 10.62 -18.24
CA LEU A 598 16.10 10.74 -17.65
C LEU A 598 16.02 10.94 -16.12
N ALA A 599 15.11 11.79 -15.67
CA ALA A 599 14.89 12.04 -14.25
C ALA A 599 14.40 10.76 -13.53
N LEU A 600 13.41 10.04 -14.11
CA LEU A 600 12.88 8.81 -13.53
C LEU A 600 13.88 7.66 -13.57
N VAL A 601 14.68 7.52 -14.63
CA VAL A 601 15.78 6.53 -14.70
C VAL A 601 16.82 6.83 -13.63
N GLY A 602 17.22 8.09 -13.46
CA GLY A 602 18.14 8.48 -12.38
C GLY A 602 17.59 8.13 -10.99
N ALA A 603 16.33 8.47 -10.72
CA ALA A 603 15.67 8.12 -9.47
C ALA A 603 15.56 6.60 -9.27
N ALA A 604 15.26 5.85 -10.34
CA ALA A 604 15.18 4.40 -10.30
C ALA A 604 16.53 3.74 -9.98
N LEU A 605 17.61 4.20 -10.61
CA LEU A 605 18.96 3.69 -10.37
C LEU A 605 19.42 3.98 -8.94
N LEU A 606 19.18 5.20 -8.42
CA LEU A 606 19.47 5.55 -7.02
C LEU A 606 18.70 4.67 -6.04
N THR A 607 17.40 4.47 -6.31
CA THR A 607 16.55 3.63 -5.48
C THR A 607 16.95 2.16 -5.56
N ALA A 608 17.21 1.63 -6.75
CA ALA A 608 17.65 0.25 -6.94
C ALA A 608 18.97 -0.01 -6.23
N ALA A 609 19.96 0.89 -6.34
CA ALA A 609 21.23 0.78 -5.65
C ALA A 609 21.07 0.80 -4.12
N ALA A 610 20.21 1.69 -3.59
CA ALA A 610 19.96 1.76 -2.15
C ALA A 610 19.24 0.51 -1.65
N VAL A 611 18.13 0.11 -2.30
CA VAL A 611 17.29 -1.01 -1.86
C VAL A 611 18.02 -2.35 -2.02
N SER A 612 18.79 -2.55 -3.09
CA SER A 612 19.57 -3.79 -3.26
C SER A 612 20.64 -3.96 -2.21
N ALA A 613 21.21 -2.85 -1.71
CA ALA A 613 22.26 -2.91 -0.69
C ALA A 613 21.70 -3.09 0.73
N ILE A 614 20.64 -2.41 1.12
CA ILE A 614 20.15 -2.39 2.51
C ILE A 614 18.71 -2.83 2.69
N GLY A 615 18.07 -3.34 1.63
CA GLY A 615 16.65 -3.72 1.66
C GLY A 615 15.70 -2.53 1.52
N VAL A 616 14.39 -2.79 1.66
CA VAL A 616 13.34 -1.79 1.42
C VAL A 616 13.25 -0.81 2.59
N LEU A 617 13.47 0.48 2.31
CA LEU A 617 13.30 1.57 3.27
C LEU A 617 12.15 2.47 2.84
N GLY A 618 11.12 2.57 3.66
CA GLY A 618 10.02 3.51 3.45
C GLY A 618 10.25 4.86 4.13
N PHE A 619 9.44 5.84 3.76
CA PHE A 619 9.38 7.20 4.31
C PHE A 619 10.57 8.12 4.04
N VAL A 620 11.77 7.62 3.82
CA VAL A 620 12.96 8.46 3.62
C VAL A 620 12.79 9.36 2.40
N GLY A 621 12.39 8.75 1.27
CA GLY A 621 12.12 9.45 0.01
C GLY A 621 10.90 10.37 0.07
N LEU A 622 10.07 10.27 1.09
CA LEU A 622 8.90 11.11 1.31
C LEU A 622 9.21 12.27 2.27
N VAL A 623 9.76 11.95 3.43
CA VAL A 623 9.96 12.90 4.55
C VAL A 623 11.11 13.87 4.26
N ALA A 624 12.26 13.37 3.79
CA ALA A 624 13.44 14.21 3.61
C ALA A 624 13.24 15.34 2.57
N PRO A 625 12.65 15.10 1.36
CA PRO A 625 12.36 16.18 0.43
C PRO A 625 11.31 17.17 0.97
N HIS A 626 10.32 16.67 1.71
CA HIS A 626 9.28 17.51 2.29
C HIS A 626 9.88 18.47 3.34
N ALA A 627 10.67 17.94 4.27
CA ALA A 627 11.39 18.73 5.27
C ALA A 627 12.33 19.74 4.62
N ALA A 628 13.08 19.34 3.59
CA ALA A 628 13.97 20.22 2.85
C ALA A 628 13.21 21.40 2.23
N ARG A 629 12.09 21.16 1.54
CA ARG A 629 11.26 22.22 0.96
C ARG A 629 10.71 23.19 2.03
N ALA A 630 10.29 22.69 3.16
CA ALA A 630 9.83 23.53 4.27
C ALA A 630 10.95 24.46 4.81
N LEU A 631 12.19 24.01 4.79
CA LEU A 631 13.35 24.73 5.31
C LEU A 631 13.95 25.73 4.31
N VAL A 632 14.15 25.34 3.04
CA VAL A 632 14.92 26.11 2.05
C VAL A 632 14.09 26.64 0.85
N GLY A 633 12.80 26.34 0.78
CA GLY A 633 11.89 26.72 -0.32
C GLY A 633 11.81 25.66 -1.41
N GLY A 634 11.08 25.97 -2.52
CA GLY A 634 10.73 25.00 -3.56
C GLY A 634 11.79 24.71 -4.62
N HIS A 635 12.85 25.52 -4.73
CA HIS A 635 13.85 25.36 -5.80
C HIS A 635 14.71 24.11 -5.65
N HIS A 636 14.70 23.22 -6.64
CA HIS A 636 15.39 21.93 -6.61
C HIS A 636 16.92 22.06 -6.38
N ARG A 637 17.55 23.12 -6.89
CA ARG A 637 18.97 23.39 -6.62
C ARG A 637 19.31 23.47 -5.13
N ARG A 638 18.36 23.91 -4.29
CA ARG A 638 18.55 24.02 -2.84
C ARG A 638 17.97 22.83 -2.09
N VAL A 639 16.88 22.28 -2.61
CA VAL A 639 16.20 21.14 -1.99
C VAL A 639 17.03 19.87 -2.06
N LEU A 640 17.63 19.58 -3.21
CA LEU A 640 18.39 18.34 -3.44
C LEU A 640 19.50 18.10 -2.42
N PRO A 641 20.46 19.04 -2.17
CA PRO A 641 21.51 18.80 -1.20
C PRO A 641 21.01 18.72 0.25
N VAL A 642 20.02 19.54 0.60
CA VAL A 642 19.45 19.51 1.95
C VAL A 642 18.66 18.23 2.20
N ALA A 643 17.88 17.76 1.20
CA ALA A 643 17.15 16.51 1.27
C ALA A 643 18.13 15.31 1.43
N ALA A 644 19.23 15.29 0.66
CA ALA A 644 20.25 14.24 0.76
C ALA A 644 20.83 14.16 2.18
N LEU A 645 21.17 15.31 2.78
CA LEU A 645 21.71 15.36 4.16
C LEU A 645 20.67 14.94 5.20
N ILE A 646 19.42 15.37 5.06
CA ILE A 646 18.33 14.96 5.96
C ILE A 646 18.08 13.45 5.84
N GLY A 647 18.05 12.90 4.62
CA GLY A 647 17.86 11.47 4.41
C GLY A 647 19.01 10.63 4.98
N ALA A 648 20.25 11.07 4.76
CA ALA A 648 21.43 10.45 5.35
C ALA A 648 21.34 10.41 6.89
N SER A 649 21.05 11.55 7.49
CA SER A 649 20.90 11.65 8.95
C SER A 649 19.77 10.78 9.49
N LEU A 650 18.62 10.78 8.82
CA LEU A 650 17.42 10.03 9.23
C LEU A 650 17.72 8.53 9.28
N VAL A 651 18.33 7.97 8.22
CA VAL A 651 18.63 6.53 8.17
C VAL A 651 19.75 6.17 9.14
N SER A 652 20.80 7.00 9.27
CA SER A 652 21.88 6.76 10.23
C SER A 652 21.39 6.77 11.68
N VAL A 653 20.52 7.72 12.05
CA VAL A 653 19.91 7.76 13.38
C VAL A 653 18.99 6.55 13.58
N ALA A 654 18.17 6.22 12.58
CA ALA A 654 17.27 5.06 12.66
C ALA A 654 18.05 3.74 12.85
N ASP A 655 19.14 3.56 12.13
CA ASP A 655 20.03 2.41 12.30
C ASP A 655 20.64 2.37 13.70
N THR A 656 21.15 3.49 14.19
CA THR A 656 21.76 3.57 15.53
C THR A 656 20.76 3.28 16.63
N VAL A 657 19.54 3.83 16.54
CA VAL A 657 18.45 3.53 17.47
C VAL A 657 18.07 2.05 17.40
N GLY A 658 17.91 1.52 16.17
CA GLY A 658 17.48 0.13 15.98
C GLY A 658 18.42 -0.91 16.58
N ARG A 659 19.72 -0.65 16.63
CA ARG A 659 20.72 -1.55 17.23
C ARG A 659 21.03 -1.28 18.71
N SER A 660 20.55 -0.17 19.27
CA SER A 660 20.86 0.21 20.65
C SER A 660 19.72 -0.06 21.62
N VAL A 661 18.45 0.05 21.17
CA VAL A 661 17.27 0.05 22.07
C VAL A 661 16.96 -1.33 22.66
N ILE A 662 17.17 -2.40 21.90
CA ILE A 662 16.87 -3.77 22.32
C ILE A 662 18.08 -4.69 22.28
N ALA A 663 19.30 -4.12 22.37
CA ALA A 663 20.54 -4.89 22.30
C ALA A 663 20.53 -6.09 23.28
N PRO A 664 21.05 -7.28 22.88
CA PRO A 664 21.74 -7.59 21.62
C PRO A 664 20.82 -7.81 20.41
N GLY A 665 19.50 -7.80 20.58
CA GLY A 665 18.55 -7.81 19.47
C GLY A 665 18.64 -6.53 18.64
N GLN A 666 18.14 -6.56 17.39
CA GLN A 666 18.23 -5.43 16.49
C GLN A 666 16.92 -5.19 15.76
N ILE A 667 16.50 -3.92 15.70
CA ILE A 667 15.36 -3.48 14.91
C ILE A 667 15.88 -3.04 13.54
N PRO A 668 15.37 -3.57 12.42
CA PRO A 668 15.70 -3.07 11.10
C PRO A 668 15.49 -1.57 10.97
N ALA A 669 16.44 -0.86 10.34
CA ALA A 669 16.42 0.59 10.23
C ALA A 669 15.16 1.12 9.52
N GLY A 670 14.62 0.36 8.55
CA GLY A 670 13.40 0.72 7.84
C GLY A 670 12.16 0.72 8.72
N LEU A 671 12.07 -0.15 9.73
CA LEU A 671 10.97 -0.11 10.69
C LEU A 671 11.05 1.13 11.56
N VAL A 672 12.26 1.49 12.00
CA VAL A 672 12.49 2.71 12.81
C VAL A 672 12.17 3.97 11.99
N THR A 673 12.60 4.02 10.72
CA THR A 673 12.25 5.16 9.84
C THR A 673 10.76 5.30 9.63
N ALA A 674 10.02 4.19 9.51
CA ALA A 674 8.58 4.20 9.37
C ALA A 674 7.87 4.62 10.66
N LEU A 675 8.33 4.13 11.81
CA LEU A 675 7.79 4.50 13.13
C LEU A 675 8.03 5.98 13.48
N ILE A 676 9.08 6.60 12.97
CA ILE A 676 9.36 8.04 13.13
C ILE A 676 8.63 8.84 12.04
N GLY A 677 8.71 8.37 10.79
CA GLY A 677 8.20 9.07 9.62
C GLY A 677 6.68 9.21 9.59
N ALA A 678 5.95 8.17 9.99
CA ALA A 678 4.50 8.20 9.97
C ALA A 678 3.89 9.17 10.99
N PRO A 679 4.29 9.20 12.28
CA PRO A 679 3.83 10.24 13.21
C PRO A 679 4.18 11.66 12.78
N TYR A 680 5.39 11.87 12.23
CA TYR A 680 5.78 13.16 11.65
C TYR A 680 4.82 13.57 10.53
N PHE A 681 4.49 12.65 9.63
CA PHE A 681 3.60 12.91 8.51
C PHE A 681 2.15 13.17 8.97
N LEU A 682 1.67 12.42 9.95
CA LEU A 682 0.35 12.65 10.58
C LEU A 682 0.28 14.00 11.29
N TRP A 683 1.34 14.38 12.01
CA TRP A 683 1.47 15.71 12.63
C TRP A 683 1.46 16.82 11.58
N LEU A 684 2.16 16.62 10.47
CA LEU A 684 2.17 17.58 9.36
C LEU A 684 0.77 17.77 8.77
N LEU A 685 0.06 16.69 8.51
CA LEU A 685 -1.33 16.72 8.05
C LEU A 685 -2.23 17.42 9.09
N TRP A 686 -1.99 17.23 10.36
CA TRP A 686 -2.73 17.91 11.42
C TRP A 686 -2.43 19.42 11.46
N LYS A 687 -1.18 19.82 11.32
CA LYS A 687 -0.74 21.24 11.36
C LYS A 687 -1.20 22.04 10.13
N THR A 688 -1.31 21.42 8.96
CA THR A 688 -1.77 22.08 7.72
C THR A 688 -3.29 22.22 7.65
N ARG A 689 -4.00 22.13 8.79
CA ARG A 689 -5.43 22.43 8.89
C ARG A 689 -5.62 23.90 8.54
N ALA A 690 -6.40 24.20 7.48
CA ALA A 690 -6.91 25.54 7.31
C ALA A 690 -7.82 25.88 8.51
N PRO A 691 -7.74 27.08 9.10
CA PRO A 691 -8.74 27.51 10.06
C PRO A 691 -10.12 27.42 9.40
N ASP A 692 -11.09 26.85 10.11
CA ASP A 692 -12.49 26.89 9.68
C ASP A 692 -12.84 28.38 9.45
N PRO A 693 -13.32 28.77 8.26
CA PRO A 693 -13.99 30.05 8.15
C PRO A 693 -15.29 29.92 8.94
N GLY A 694 -15.29 30.50 10.17
CA GLY A 694 -16.42 30.52 11.10
C GLY A 694 -17.70 31.05 10.47
#